data_ace465195ace0b1ea6e96d24199dc9e9
#
_entry.id   ace465195ace0b1ea6e96d24199dc9e9
#
_cell.length_a   1.000
_cell.length_b   1.000
_cell.length_c   1.000
_cell.angle_alpha   90.00
_cell.angle_beta   90.00
_cell.angle_gamma   90.00
#
_symmetry.space_group_name_H-M   'P 1'
#
loop_
_entity.id
_entity.type
_entity.pdbx_description
1 polymer ?
#
loop_
_entity_poly.entity_id
_entity_poly.type
_entity_poly.pdbx_seq_one_letter_code
_entity_poly.pdbx_strand_id
1 'polypeptide(L)'
;MKYLSLLAVSLFLFVDLALSSGPDNSKASDNSVAAEQASLRIHPDFEINLFADETLGIANPIALQWDYRGRAWVLCTLAYAQLKPGEIPNDQLFILEDTDQDGKADKSSVFADGLNMPTGFAIGNGGVYLAEGPDLIFLRDTDGDEKADEKTLLLTGFGTADTHQDISNLVWDSGGFLYFCQGLHTDSQVETPWGVVRGVHAGFWRLDPRNTTLSPFCFPNMMSQNPCGIMLDRWGALFVKSNAPDLVFCDPGLIPTTHPENLAAVASIGDTPGKSMGGRIIENSHLPEWLQNNAVIAGYFSRRVTAMPLVEEDSGFARVKPTELIYGEHVSFRPVDIQPGPDGAIYVVDWFNPIINHYQVSLRHPDRDYEHGRIWRLTAKNKKLSQPPKLDGLGLAELCALLKSSDRWTRDQVERLLADAPVDQVVPVVNAWISTLNGKEAGDSHALAEAAGVLESHGAITPELLEKLVSSTEPHARAVAARIIGRANQLPANARSILRKLAHDPHPRPRLETVVACASIPTIDSFQTALSVLDSGTDRFIEYALSQAVHALKSVWLPEMESGKLTFAKPEYLAFTLEAYGGSEAARMAREALKSSVDLSTRNRLLAVLARIGNADDALTILKQDHRDADLLKALVANWERRHLKPKTPFVPRLRELLREANHADIQAAAIGLAGLWHAAELAPEIEKLARAADAPPGIRAPALTSLGLLRGKAVAATFQKLVADPHTTPAVIQAANAALVRVDISLAAETAAARLSKVSSDEMAVLMLTPFLVGGSGGEILAAALEKVHLQATAAQHISNALTRSGRLDLRLSGVLDRARGLEGKAPAYDAAFVQRLAAEVRASGDPARGKEIFQLPQTTCTACHQVAGIKGLVPGTDIGPDLTTVGAGLPTDIIIDSVLWPARQIKEGYTAVSITTRDNQVYTGYEDRTEGDMLYLRDTTTRQTVPIRISNIARKDEIGTVMPPGLTNSLTRTQLRDLISFLTKLKGAAPPLKTVQ
;
A
#
# COMPACT_ATOMS: atom_id res chain seq x y z
N MET A 1 2.79 -52.01 70.48
CA MET A 1 2.89 -53.42 70.12
C MET A 1 2.05 -53.71 68.86
N LYS A 2 2.70 -54.22 67.83
CA LYS A 2 2.20 -55.05 66.73
C LYS A 2 1.16 -54.38 65.76
N TYR A 3 1.60 -53.97 64.60
CA TYR A 3 1.63 -54.59 63.27
C TYR A 3 0.34 -55.33 62.84
N LEU A 4 -0.32 -54.90 61.78
CA LEU A 4 -0.47 -55.74 60.60
C LEU A 4 -1.04 -54.90 59.43
N SER A 5 -0.42 -55.05 58.26
CA SER A 5 -0.63 -54.53 56.96
C SER A 5 -1.96 -54.99 56.35
N LEU A 6 -2.61 -54.12 55.51
CA LEU A 6 -3.51 -54.56 54.46
C LEU A 6 -3.18 -53.78 53.17
N LEU A 7 -2.69 -54.52 52.20
CA LEU A 7 -2.54 -54.13 50.81
C LEU A 7 -3.95 -53.87 50.23
N ALA A 8 -4.20 -52.68 49.76
CA ALA A 8 -5.29 -52.40 48.82
C ALA A 8 -4.68 -52.08 47.45
N VAL A 9 -4.85 -52.99 46.53
CA VAL A 9 -4.49 -52.82 45.12
C VAL A 9 -5.56 -51.95 44.52
N SER A 10 -5.23 -50.66 44.25
CA SER A 10 -6.04 -49.75 43.45
C SER A 10 -5.59 -49.83 42.02
N LEU A 11 -6.43 -50.43 41.21
CA LEU A 11 -6.30 -50.51 39.75
C LEU A 11 -6.54 -49.08 39.18
N PHE A 12 -5.47 -48.36 38.86
CA PHE A 12 -5.57 -47.12 38.09
C PHE A 12 -5.76 -47.49 36.62
N LEU A 13 -6.96 -47.27 36.11
CA LEU A 13 -7.22 -47.17 34.69
C LEU A 13 -6.49 -45.92 34.14
N PHE A 14 -5.39 -46.15 33.44
CA PHE A 14 -4.81 -45.13 32.55
C PHE A 14 -5.77 -44.92 31.38
N VAL A 15 -6.53 -43.85 31.43
CA VAL A 15 -7.13 -43.28 30.23
C VAL A 15 -6.01 -42.51 29.54
N ASP A 16 -5.43 -43.11 28.52
CA ASP A 16 -4.57 -42.40 27.56
C ASP A 16 -5.40 -41.32 26.91
N LEU A 17 -5.36 -40.11 27.47
CA LEU A 17 -5.65 -38.92 26.70
C LEU A 17 -4.47 -38.75 25.74
N ALA A 18 -4.64 -39.22 24.51
CA ALA A 18 -3.81 -38.84 23.41
C ALA A 18 -3.95 -37.31 23.21
N LEU A 19 -3.11 -36.55 23.91
CA LEU A 19 -2.79 -35.20 23.51
C LEU A 19 -2.20 -35.33 22.13
N SER A 20 -2.96 -34.94 21.10
CA SER A 20 -2.43 -34.77 19.79
C SER A 20 -1.26 -33.79 19.89
N SER A 21 -0.04 -34.31 19.93
CA SER A 21 1.16 -33.55 19.73
C SER A 21 0.98 -32.85 18.36
N GLY A 22 0.96 -31.55 18.38
CA GLY A 22 1.05 -30.78 17.12
C GLY A 22 2.31 -31.24 16.36
N PRO A 23 2.37 -31.10 15.04
CA PRO A 23 3.44 -31.68 14.24
C PRO A 23 4.81 -31.31 14.81
N ASP A 24 5.60 -32.34 15.06
CA ASP A 24 6.96 -32.28 15.60
C ASP A 24 7.88 -31.62 14.55
N ASN A 25 8.14 -30.31 14.69
CA ASN A 25 9.05 -29.57 13.83
C ASN A 25 10.54 -29.87 14.11
N SER A 26 10.87 -30.93 14.81
CA SER A 26 12.26 -31.36 15.05
C SER A 26 12.83 -32.25 13.92
N LYS A 27 11.97 -32.72 13.01
CA LYS A 27 12.38 -33.33 11.75
C LYS A 27 12.46 -32.26 10.69
N ALA A 28 13.41 -32.34 9.75
CA ALA A 28 13.33 -31.63 8.48
C ALA A 28 11.87 -31.73 8.00
N SER A 29 11.25 -30.57 7.62
CA SER A 29 9.86 -30.59 7.17
C SER A 29 9.74 -31.64 6.07
N ASP A 30 8.75 -32.53 6.19
CA ASP A 30 8.48 -33.49 5.11
C ASP A 30 8.00 -32.70 3.89
N ASN A 31 8.88 -32.53 2.91
CA ASN A 31 8.64 -31.77 1.69
C ASN A 31 7.86 -32.55 0.63
N SER A 32 7.36 -33.74 0.96
CA SER A 32 6.56 -34.53 0.02
C SER A 32 5.26 -33.80 -0.35
N VAL A 33 4.78 -34.03 -1.55
CA VAL A 33 3.49 -33.54 -2.05
C VAL A 33 2.36 -33.90 -1.08
N ALA A 34 2.36 -35.15 -0.57
CA ALA A 34 1.33 -35.63 0.36
C ALA A 34 1.32 -34.85 1.67
N ALA A 35 2.49 -34.52 2.24
CA ALA A 35 2.59 -33.76 3.46
C ALA A 35 2.11 -32.32 3.27
N GLU A 36 2.46 -31.69 2.18
CA GLU A 36 1.99 -30.34 1.87
C GLU A 36 0.48 -30.33 1.61
N GLN A 37 -0.04 -31.20 0.75
CA GLN A 37 -1.47 -31.30 0.46
C GLN A 37 -2.28 -31.48 1.74
N ALA A 38 -1.83 -32.34 2.64
CA ALA A 38 -2.48 -32.56 3.94
C ALA A 38 -2.45 -31.31 4.84
N SER A 39 -1.53 -30.38 4.61
CA SER A 39 -1.41 -29.12 5.34
C SER A 39 -2.29 -28.01 4.80
N LEU A 40 -2.91 -28.18 3.61
CA LEU A 40 -3.75 -27.16 2.97
C LEU A 40 -5.16 -27.20 3.55
N ARG A 41 -5.60 -26.08 4.09
CA ARG A 41 -6.99 -25.85 4.48
C ARG A 41 -7.71 -25.15 3.34
N ILE A 42 -8.76 -25.79 2.85
CA ILE A 42 -9.49 -25.35 1.65
C ILE A 42 -10.89 -24.89 2.05
N HIS A 43 -11.36 -23.82 1.41
CA HIS A 43 -12.75 -23.37 1.57
C HIS A 43 -13.73 -24.53 1.31
N PRO A 44 -14.80 -24.68 2.10
CA PRO A 44 -15.71 -25.85 2.04
C PRO A 44 -16.32 -26.14 0.66
N ASP A 45 -16.49 -25.13 -0.19
CA ASP A 45 -17.07 -25.25 -1.53
C ASP A 45 -16.10 -25.84 -2.56
N PHE A 46 -14.81 -26.04 -2.18
CA PHE A 46 -13.76 -26.43 -3.11
C PHE A 46 -13.06 -27.72 -2.68
N GLU A 47 -12.42 -28.32 -3.65
CA GLU A 47 -11.42 -29.39 -3.48
C GLU A 47 -10.14 -29.03 -4.23
N ILE A 48 -9.02 -29.64 -3.84
CA ILE A 48 -7.71 -29.34 -4.40
C ILE A 48 -6.98 -30.64 -4.74
N ASN A 49 -6.38 -30.67 -5.92
CA ASN A 49 -5.47 -31.71 -6.34
C ASN A 49 -4.17 -31.12 -6.87
N LEU A 50 -3.12 -31.93 -6.94
CA LEU A 50 -1.87 -31.56 -7.61
C LEU A 50 -2.09 -31.62 -9.12
N PHE A 51 -1.67 -30.55 -9.83
CA PHE A 51 -1.60 -30.53 -11.29
C PHE A 51 -0.21 -30.91 -11.79
N ALA A 52 0.84 -30.31 -11.19
CA ALA A 52 2.22 -30.58 -11.58
C ALA A 52 3.17 -30.40 -10.39
N ASP A 53 4.30 -31.11 -10.41
CA ASP A 53 5.35 -30.99 -9.43
C ASP A 53 6.75 -31.12 -10.06
N GLU A 54 7.76 -31.16 -9.22
CA GLU A 54 9.17 -31.27 -9.57
C GLU A 54 9.53 -32.52 -10.43
N THR A 55 8.69 -33.54 -10.46
CA THR A 55 8.90 -34.72 -11.31
C THR A 55 8.78 -34.40 -12.82
N LEU A 56 8.12 -33.28 -13.15
CA LEU A 56 8.04 -32.77 -14.51
C LEU A 56 9.12 -31.72 -14.84
N GLY A 57 10.12 -31.56 -13.95
CA GLY A 57 11.24 -30.63 -14.12
C GLY A 57 11.00 -29.24 -13.61
N ILE A 58 9.77 -28.93 -13.16
CA ILE A 58 9.48 -27.60 -12.59
C ILE A 58 10.06 -27.48 -11.19
N ALA A 59 10.91 -26.49 -10.97
CA ALA A 59 11.40 -26.12 -9.66
C ALA A 59 11.34 -24.60 -9.50
N ASN A 60 10.91 -24.13 -8.34
CA ASN A 60 10.67 -22.71 -8.10
C ASN A 60 9.86 -21.99 -9.21
N PRO A 61 8.66 -22.45 -9.58
CA PRO A 61 7.83 -21.83 -10.58
C PRO A 61 7.34 -20.46 -10.06
N ILE A 62 7.30 -19.44 -10.94
CA ILE A 62 6.96 -18.07 -10.58
C ILE A 62 5.78 -17.51 -11.37
N ALA A 63 5.49 -18.01 -12.55
CA ALA A 63 4.39 -17.56 -13.39
C ALA A 63 3.86 -18.72 -14.24
N LEU A 64 2.55 -18.67 -14.52
CA LEU A 64 1.83 -19.61 -15.38
C LEU A 64 0.96 -18.84 -16.38
N GLN A 65 0.94 -19.29 -17.62
CA GLN A 65 -0.04 -18.85 -18.62
C GLN A 65 -0.54 -20.04 -19.43
N TRP A 66 -1.70 -19.89 -20.01
CA TRP A 66 -2.31 -20.90 -20.88
C TRP A 66 -2.19 -20.46 -22.33
N ASP A 67 -1.91 -21.41 -23.24
CA ASP A 67 -2.06 -21.19 -24.66
C ASP A 67 -3.47 -21.58 -25.14
N TYR A 68 -3.75 -21.30 -26.42
CA TYR A 68 -5.05 -21.58 -27.03
C TYR A 68 -5.34 -23.09 -27.20
N ARG A 69 -4.34 -23.96 -27.05
CA ARG A 69 -4.48 -25.42 -27.03
C ARG A 69 -4.79 -25.95 -25.64
N GLY A 70 -4.81 -25.09 -24.61
CA GLY A 70 -5.05 -25.48 -23.24
C GLY A 70 -3.82 -26.05 -22.54
N ARG A 71 -2.61 -25.80 -23.04
CA ARG A 71 -1.35 -26.22 -22.41
C ARG A 71 -0.88 -25.14 -21.42
N ALA A 72 -0.32 -25.59 -20.30
CA ALA A 72 0.22 -24.70 -19.27
C ALA A 72 1.68 -24.35 -19.56
N TRP A 73 1.96 -23.06 -19.73
CA TRP A 73 3.33 -22.54 -19.84
C TRP A 73 3.78 -22.06 -18.47
N VAL A 74 4.92 -22.57 -17.97
CA VAL A 74 5.39 -22.37 -16.61
C VAL A 74 6.80 -21.84 -16.62
N LEU A 75 6.99 -20.64 -16.07
CA LEU A 75 8.29 -20.02 -15.91
C LEU A 75 8.88 -20.40 -14.56
N CYS A 76 10.08 -20.95 -14.56
CA CYS A 76 10.82 -21.38 -13.37
C CYS A 76 12.13 -20.61 -13.25
N THR A 77 12.53 -20.27 -12.01
CA THR A 77 13.79 -19.57 -11.75
C THR A 77 14.55 -20.16 -10.57
N LEU A 78 15.68 -20.78 -10.85
CA LEU A 78 16.66 -21.27 -9.88
C LEU A 78 17.77 -20.24 -9.61
N ALA A 79 18.00 -19.31 -10.55
CA ALA A 79 18.95 -18.22 -10.40
C ALA A 79 18.49 -17.19 -9.34
N TYR A 80 17.19 -17.11 -9.07
CA TYR A 80 16.64 -16.21 -8.08
C TYR A 80 17.00 -16.71 -6.65
N ALA A 81 17.46 -15.81 -5.74
CA ALA A 81 17.58 -14.37 -5.94
C ALA A 81 18.97 -13.90 -6.37
N GLN A 82 19.96 -14.75 -6.41
CA GLN A 82 21.32 -14.42 -6.81
C GLN A 82 22.14 -15.69 -7.12
N LEU A 83 22.74 -15.74 -8.28
CA LEU A 83 23.73 -16.75 -8.63
C LEU A 83 25.03 -16.57 -7.85
N LYS A 84 25.78 -17.65 -7.65
CA LYS A 84 27.17 -17.58 -7.17
C LYS A 84 28.10 -17.12 -8.31
N PRO A 85 29.22 -16.44 -7.97
CA PRO A 85 30.20 -16.07 -8.98
C PRO A 85 30.67 -17.27 -9.78
N GLY A 86 30.56 -17.20 -11.11
CA GLY A 86 30.95 -18.24 -12.03
C GLY A 86 29.89 -19.30 -12.33
N GLU A 87 28.70 -19.25 -11.69
CA GLU A 87 27.56 -20.07 -12.10
C GLU A 87 26.95 -19.52 -13.40
N ILE A 88 26.57 -20.41 -14.28
CA ILE A 88 25.88 -20.07 -15.53
C ILE A 88 24.38 -20.16 -15.25
N PRO A 89 23.58 -19.11 -15.56
CA PRO A 89 22.14 -19.17 -15.39
C PRO A 89 21.53 -20.20 -16.34
N ASN A 90 20.51 -20.90 -15.86
CA ASN A 90 19.76 -21.87 -16.66
C ASN A 90 18.31 -21.96 -16.19
N ASP A 91 17.67 -20.79 -15.98
CA ASP A 91 16.25 -20.75 -15.75
C ASP A 91 15.49 -21.11 -17.03
N GLN A 92 14.29 -21.65 -16.88
CA GLN A 92 13.58 -22.30 -17.96
C GLN A 92 12.11 -21.92 -18.06
N LEU A 93 11.62 -21.90 -19.29
CA LEU A 93 10.18 -21.80 -19.59
C LEU A 93 9.72 -23.18 -20.13
N PHE A 94 8.81 -23.80 -19.37
CA PHE A 94 8.26 -25.13 -19.68
C PHE A 94 6.91 -25.04 -20.37
N ILE A 95 6.56 -26.05 -21.16
CA ILE A 95 5.22 -26.35 -21.63
C ILE A 95 4.78 -27.67 -20.99
N LEU A 96 3.69 -27.64 -20.22
CA LEU A 96 3.10 -28.80 -19.57
C LEU A 96 1.78 -29.16 -20.26
N GLU A 97 1.53 -30.44 -20.43
CA GLU A 97 0.29 -30.98 -21.03
C GLU A 97 -0.33 -32.02 -20.09
N ASP A 98 -1.65 -31.98 -19.98
CA ASP A 98 -2.50 -33.02 -19.42
C ASP A 98 -3.14 -33.77 -20.60
N THR A 99 -2.46 -34.86 -21.06
CA THR A 99 -2.83 -35.49 -22.33
C THR A 99 -4.01 -36.43 -22.20
N ASP A 100 -4.33 -36.92 -21.00
CA ASP A 100 -5.43 -37.83 -20.71
C ASP A 100 -6.62 -37.12 -20.01
N GLN A 101 -6.50 -35.83 -19.72
CA GLN A 101 -7.51 -34.94 -19.14
C GLN A 101 -7.97 -35.38 -17.74
N ASP A 102 -7.07 -35.94 -16.95
CA ASP A 102 -7.35 -36.34 -15.56
C ASP A 102 -7.18 -35.20 -14.55
N GLY A 103 -6.71 -34.03 -15.00
CA GLY A 103 -6.46 -32.85 -14.19
C GLY A 103 -5.04 -32.83 -13.60
N LYS A 104 -4.11 -33.60 -14.18
CA LYS A 104 -2.69 -33.59 -13.90
C LYS A 104 -1.89 -33.55 -15.21
N ALA A 105 -0.84 -32.78 -15.22
CA ALA A 105 0.11 -32.80 -16.32
C ALA A 105 0.90 -34.10 -16.29
N ASP A 106 1.00 -34.74 -17.46
CA ASP A 106 1.76 -36.00 -17.66
C ASP A 106 2.90 -35.85 -18.68
N LYS A 107 2.98 -34.70 -19.35
CA LYS A 107 4.03 -34.39 -20.32
C LYS A 107 4.62 -33.00 -20.06
N SER A 108 5.94 -32.90 -20.18
CA SER A 108 6.70 -31.66 -20.04
C SER A 108 7.71 -31.52 -21.20
N SER A 109 7.83 -30.30 -21.72
CA SER A 109 8.89 -29.92 -22.66
C SER A 109 9.44 -28.54 -22.28
N VAL A 110 10.69 -28.27 -22.66
CA VAL A 110 11.35 -26.98 -22.43
C VAL A 110 11.23 -26.15 -23.71
N PHE A 111 10.55 -25.01 -23.64
CA PHE A 111 10.47 -24.05 -24.73
C PHE A 111 11.70 -23.14 -24.81
N ALA A 112 12.21 -22.69 -23.67
CA ALA A 112 13.41 -21.87 -23.59
C ALA A 112 14.21 -22.21 -22.34
N ASP A 113 15.55 -22.21 -22.48
CA ASP A 113 16.51 -22.41 -21.39
C ASP A 113 17.60 -21.33 -21.39
N GLY A 114 18.55 -21.41 -20.48
CA GLY A 114 19.65 -20.47 -20.38
C GLY A 114 19.19 -19.04 -19.97
N LEU A 115 17.99 -18.90 -19.42
CA LEU A 115 17.45 -17.63 -18.94
C LEU A 115 18.10 -17.23 -17.62
N ASN A 116 18.16 -15.92 -17.36
CA ASN A 116 18.79 -15.38 -16.15
C ASN A 116 17.80 -14.57 -15.31
N MET A 117 17.27 -15.16 -14.25
CA MET A 117 16.30 -14.53 -13.34
C MET A 117 15.13 -13.88 -14.07
N PRO A 118 14.43 -14.59 -14.95
CA PRO A 118 13.24 -14.05 -15.56
C PRO A 118 12.18 -13.81 -14.48
N THR A 119 11.39 -12.74 -14.63
CA THR A 119 10.44 -12.27 -13.60
C THR A 119 8.99 -12.29 -14.07
N GLY A 120 8.76 -12.67 -15.32
CA GLY A 120 7.42 -12.81 -15.88
C GLY A 120 7.44 -12.92 -17.39
N PHE A 121 6.34 -13.39 -17.96
CA PHE A 121 6.21 -13.55 -19.42
C PHE A 121 4.77 -13.34 -19.88
N ALA A 122 4.58 -13.12 -21.18
CA ALA A 122 3.28 -13.07 -21.83
C ALA A 122 3.34 -13.69 -23.24
N ILE A 123 2.41 -14.60 -23.53
CA ILE A 123 2.27 -15.22 -24.87
C ILE A 123 1.49 -14.27 -25.76
N GLY A 124 1.93 -14.02 -26.99
CA GLY A 124 1.22 -13.22 -27.98
C GLY A 124 2.11 -12.81 -29.15
N ASN A 125 1.50 -12.33 -30.23
CA ASN A 125 2.17 -11.90 -31.45
C ASN A 125 3.07 -12.99 -32.07
N GLY A 126 2.66 -14.24 -31.92
CA GLY A 126 3.39 -15.40 -32.45
C GLY A 126 4.67 -15.76 -31.69
N GLY A 127 4.77 -15.39 -30.40
CA GLY A 127 5.93 -15.70 -29.57
C GLY A 127 5.66 -15.40 -28.07
N VAL A 128 6.74 -15.15 -27.34
CA VAL A 128 6.73 -14.91 -25.89
C VAL A 128 7.49 -13.63 -25.55
N TYR A 129 6.82 -12.67 -24.96
CA TYR A 129 7.44 -11.53 -24.29
C TYR A 129 7.92 -11.99 -22.92
N LEU A 130 9.19 -11.77 -22.58
CA LEU A 130 9.77 -12.23 -21.33
C LEU A 130 10.58 -11.11 -20.70
N ALA A 131 10.33 -10.87 -19.42
CA ALA A 131 11.07 -9.93 -18.59
C ALA A 131 12.29 -10.64 -18.01
N GLU A 132 13.48 -10.22 -18.44
CA GLU A 132 14.79 -10.72 -17.99
C GLU A 132 15.66 -9.50 -17.68
N GLY A 133 15.41 -8.89 -16.50
CA GLY A 133 16.02 -7.58 -16.15
C GLY A 133 17.52 -7.49 -16.46
N PRO A 134 18.00 -6.41 -17.14
CA PRO A 134 17.29 -5.13 -17.39
C PRO A 134 16.45 -5.09 -18.69
N ASP A 135 16.16 -6.22 -19.28
CA ASP A 135 15.66 -6.35 -20.64
C ASP A 135 14.21 -6.85 -20.67
N LEU A 136 13.46 -6.41 -21.66
CA LEU A 136 12.27 -7.06 -22.18
C LEU A 136 12.64 -7.71 -23.52
N ILE A 137 12.60 -9.03 -23.58
CA ILE A 137 12.98 -9.81 -24.74
C ILE A 137 11.76 -10.46 -25.37
N PHE A 138 11.88 -10.86 -26.64
CA PHE A 138 10.88 -11.62 -27.38
C PHE A 138 11.51 -12.91 -27.90
N LEU A 139 10.88 -14.03 -27.59
CA LEU A 139 11.29 -15.36 -27.95
C LEU A 139 10.33 -15.94 -28.98
N ARG A 140 10.85 -16.57 -30.02
CA ARG A 140 10.05 -17.23 -31.06
C ARG A 140 10.59 -18.64 -31.36
N ASP A 141 9.65 -19.49 -31.68
CA ASP A 141 9.87 -20.75 -32.40
C ASP A 141 9.56 -20.46 -33.88
N THR A 142 10.58 -20.52 -34.74
CA THR A 142 10.44 -20.19 -36.17
C THR A 142 10.37 -21.42 -37.06
N ASP A 143 10.74 -22.60 -36.57
CA ASP A 143 10.71 -23.86 -37.31
C ASP A 143 9.61 -24.83 -36.85
N GLY A 144 8.90 -24.52 -35.75
CA GLY A 144 7.74 -25.25 -35.26
C GLY A 144 8.10 -26.50 -34.43
N ASP A 145 9.29 -26.57 -33.85
CA ASP A 145 9.71 -27.68 -33.00
C ASP A 145 9.35 -27.51 -31.51
N GLU A 146 8.63 -26.43 -31.21
CA GLU A 146 8.18 -26.00 -29.84
C GLU A 146 9.36 -25.59 -28.95
N LYS A 147 10.46 -25.10 -29.54
CA LYS A 147 11.58 -24.45 -28.84
C LYS A 147 11.85 -23.08 -29.42
N ALA A 148 12.27 -22.17 -28.54
CA ALA A 148 12.67 -20.84 -28.98
C ALA A 148 14.03 -20.91 -29.70
N ASP A 149 14.08 -20.58 -30.97
CA ASP A 149 15.28 -20.49 -31.79
C ASP A 149 15.65 -19.04 -32.17
N GLU A 150 14.74 -18.09 -31.95
CA GLU A 150 14.99 -16.67 -32.11
C GLU A 150 14.79 -15.91 -30.78
N LYS A 151 15.81 -15.13 -30.38
CA LYS A 151 15.75 -14.22 -29.22
C LYS A 151 15.99 -12.79 -29.67
N THR A 152 14.98 -11.93 -29.57
CA THR A 152 15.06 -10.51 -29.94
C THR A 152 15.03 -9.64 -28.68
N LEU A 153 15.98 -8.71 -28.55
CA LEU A 153 15.93 -7.65 -27.54
C LEU A 153 14.94 -6.55 -28.00
N LEU A 154 13.83 -6.40 -27.28
CA LEU A 154 12.82 -5.38 -27.60
C LEU A 154 13.11 -4.05 -26.93
N LEU A 155 13.34 -4.06 -25.63
CA LEU A 155 13.61 -2.87 -24.80
C LEU A 155 14.67 -3.21 -23.77
N THR A 156 15.52 -2.22 -23.46
CA THR A 156 16.54 -2.32 -22.40
C THR A 156 16.59 -1.06 -21.57
N GLY A 157 17.16 -1.14 -20.36
CA GLY A 157 17.34 -0.02 -19.46
C GLY A 157 16.34 0.02 -18.31
N PHE A 158 15.61 -1.07 -18.07
CA PHE A 158 14.87 -1.27 -16.84
C PHE A 158 15.82 -1.44 -15.67
N GLY A 159 15.49 -0.86 -14.52
CA GLY A 159 16.34 -0.93 -13.35
C GLY A 159 16.35 -2.31 -12.71
N THR A 160 17.50 -2.70 -12.13
CA THR A 160 17.73 -4.00 -11.48
C THR A 160 18.39 -3.83 -10.11
N ALA A 161 18.10 -2.74 -9.41
CA ALA A 161 18.72 -2.46 -8.12
C ALA A 161 18.26 -3.43 -7.01
N ASP A 162 17.09 -4.04 -7.18
CA ASP A 162 16.57 -5.07 -6.31
C ASP A 162 15.81 -6.12 -7.16
N THR A 163 16.31 -7.34 -7.20
CA THR A 163 15.76 -8.44 -8.00
C THR A 163 14.29 -8.79 -7.70
N HIS A 164 13.78 -8.39 -6.54
CA HIS A 164 12.37 -8.52 -6.18
C HIS A 164 11.48 -7.47 -6.83
N GLN A 165 12.04 -6.47 -7.47
CA GLN A 165 11.36 -5.26 -7.91
C GLN A 165 11.59 -4.94 -9.39
N ASP A 166 12.25 -5.86 -10.09
CA ASP A 166 12.41 -5.81 -11.54
C ASP A 166 11.04 -5.82 -12.24
N ILE A 167 11.02 -5.48 -13.51
CA ILE A 167 9.77 -5.52 -14.28
C ILE A 167 9.15 -6.93 -14.23
N SER A 168 7.85 -6.99 -13.95
CA SER A 168 7.14 -8.26 -13.71
C SER A 168 5.64 -8.16 -14.00
N ASN A 169 4.91 -9.27 -13.90
CA ASN A 169 3.47 -9.35 -14.10
C ASN A 169 3.01 -8.83 -15.47
N LEU A 170 3.46 -9.48 -16.53
CA LEU A 170 3.10 -9.13 -17.90
C LEU A 170 1.67 -9.57 -18.21
N VAL A 171 0.78 -8.62 -18.54
CA VAL A 171 -0.64 -8.88 -18.79
C VAL A 171 -1.13 -8.10 -20.01
N TRP A 172 -1.79 -8.79 -20.95
CA TRP A 172 -2.44 -8.17 -22.09
C TRP A 172 -3.80 -7.57 -21.70
N ASP A 173 -4.13 -6.42 -22.29
CA ASP A 173 -5.52 -6.01 -22.42
C ASP A 173 -6.09 -6.40 -23.78
N SER A 174 -7.42 -6.26 -23.93
CA SER A 174 -8.11 -6.59 -25.18
C SER A 174 -7.70 -5.71 -26.37
N GLY A 175 -7.14 -4.51 -26.12
CA GLY A 175 -6.64 -3.59 -27.14
C GLY A 175 -5.22 -3.90 -27.65
N GLY A 176 -4.61 -4.99 -27.16
CA GLY A 176 -3.27 -5.41 -27.56
C GLY A 176 -2.14 -4.62 -26.92
N PHE A 177 -2.40 -3.98 -25.79
CA PHE A 177 -1.36 -3.35 -24.97
C PHE A 177 -0.86 -4.31 -23.90
N LEU A 178 0.45 -4.34 -23.68
CA LEU A 178 1.10 -5.15 -22.67
C LEU A 178 1.41 -4.28 -21.43
N TYR A 179 0.81 -4.63 -20.30
CA TYR A 179 1.05 -3.99 -19.01
C TYR A 179 2.03 -4.80 -18.17
N PHE A 180 2.90 -4.13 -17.44
CA PHE A 180 3.81 -4.72 -16.45
C PHE A 180 4.22 -3.70 -15.40
N CYS A 181 4.61 -4.16 -14.22
CA CYS A 181 4.94 -3.28 -13.10
C CYS A 181 6.43 -3.30 -12.77
N GLN A 182 6.84 -2.30 -11.98
CA GLN A 182 8.19 -2.16 -11.41
C GLN A 182 8.06 -1.68 -9.96
N GLY A 183 8.99 -2.09 -9.10
CA GLY A 183 8.92 -1.82 -7.66
C GLY A 183 9.66 -0.56 -7.19
N LEU A 184 9.66 -0.36 -5.86
CA LEU A 184 10.05 0.90 -5.21
C LEU A 184 11.53 1.29 -5.38
N HIS A 185 12.45 0.32 -5.34
CA HIS A 185 13.90 0.60 -5.38
C HIS A 185 14.48 0.52 -6.79
N THR A 186 13.64 0.58 -7.79
CA THR A 186 14.00 0.42 -9.19
C THR A 186 13.84 1.73 -9.94
N ASP A 187 14.90 2.20 -10.54
CA ASP A 187 14.92 3.39 -11.40
C ASP A 187 15.27 2.96 -12.83
N SER A 188 14.33 3.18 -13.75
CA SER A 188 14.45 2.77 -15.15
C SER A 188 14.70 3.97 -16.07
N GLN A 189 15.54 3.77 -17.08
CA GLN A 189 15.78 4.70 -18.19
C GLN A 189 15.77 3.92 -19.49
N VAL A 190 14.58 3.67 -19.99
CA VAL A 190 14.34 2.75 -21.10
C VAL A 190 14.51 3.45 -22.43
N GLU A 191 15.36 2.94 -23.30
CA GLU A 191 15.52 3.43 -24.65
C GLU A 191 14.39 2.90 -25.53
N THR A 192 13.73 3.78 -26.25
CA THR A 192 12.70 3.46 -27.23
C THR A 192 12.98 4.19 -28.55
N PRO A 193 12.37 3.78 -29.65
CA PRO A 193 12.49 4.52 -30.92
C PRO A 193 12.05 6.00 -30.82
N TRP A 194 11.27 6.36 -29.79
CA TRP A 194 10.70 7.68 -29.56
C TRP A 194 11.49 8.52 -28.56
N GLY A 195 12.58 7.97 -28.03
CA GLY A 195 13.41 8.59 -27.00
C GLY A 195 13.43 7.82 -25.70
N VAL A 196 14.13 8.36 -24.71
CA VAL A 196 14.28 7.71 -23.39
C VAL A 196 13.05 7.98 -22.54
N VAL A 197 12.44 6.90 -22.06
CA VAL A 197 11.32 6.94 -21.12
C VAL A 197 11.82 6.57 -19.72
N ARG A 198 11.41 7.33 -18.72
CA ARG A 198 11.87 7.16 -17.32
C ARG A 198 10.75 6.75 -16.40
N GLY A 199 11.04 5.79 -15.50
CA GLY A 199 10.19 5.43 -14.39
C GLY A 199 11.04 5.40 -13.12
N VAL A 200 10.70 6.25 -12.14
CA VAL A 200 11.41 6.38 -10.86
C VAL A 200 10.56 5.75 -9.77
N HIS A 201 11.12 4.81 -9.02
CA HIS A 201 10.44 4.06 -7.98
C HIS A 201 9.28 3.19 -8.49
N ALA A 202 8.25 2.98 -7.64
CA ALA A 202 7.13 2.11 -7.94
C ALA A 202 6.15 2.73 -8.96
N GLY A 203 5.72 1.91 -9.90
CA GLY A 203 4.75 2.26 -10.90
C GLY A 203 4.52 1.12 -11.88
N PHE A 204 3.88 1.40 -13.00
CA PHE A 204 3.72 0.41 -14.04
C PHE A 204 3.82 1.01 -15.44
N TRP A 205 4.03 0.12 -16.39
CA TRP A 205 4.29 0.40 -17.79
C TRP A 205 3.18 -0.13 -18.65
N ARG A 206 2.91 0.57 -19.76
CA ARG A 206 2.11 0.07 -20.87
C ARG A 206 2.91 0.16 -22.14
N LEU A 207 3.15 -1.00 -22.76
CA LEU A 207 3.80 -1.12 -24.06
C LEU A 207 2.74 -1.29 -25.15
N ASP A 208 2.82 -0.47 -26.20
CA ASP A 208 2.21 -0.76 -27.50
C ASP A 208 3.24 -1.45 -28.39
N PRO A 209 3.17 -2.76 -28.58
CA PRO A 209 4.19 -3.47 -29.34
C PRO A 209 4.18 -3.17 -30.85
N ARG A 210 3.06 -2.65 -31.39
CA ARG A 210 2.91 -2.30 -32.81
C ARG A 210 3.90 -1.23 -33.26
N ASN A 211 4.26 -0.34 -32.38
CA ASN A 211 5.16 0.78 -32.65
C ASN A 211 6.23 0.98 -31.57
N THR A 212 6.34 0.06 -30.63
CA THR A 212 7.28 0.11 -29.50
C THR A 212 7.14 1.38 -28.67
N THR A 213 5.90 1.86 -28.49
CA THR A 213 5.62 2.99 -27.59
C THR A 213 5.48 2.50 -26.17
N LEU A 214 6.34 2.98 -25.27
CA LEU A 214 6.30 2.70 -23.85
C LEU A 214 5.78 3.89 -23.06
N SER A 215 4.73 3.70 -22.28
CA SER A 215 4.12 4.74 -21.45
C SER A 215 4.24 4.41 -19.97
N PRO A 216 4.79 5.31 -19.13
CA PRO A 216 4.84 5.15 -17.69
C PRO A 216 3.54 5.65 -17.04
N PHE A 217 3.07 4.95 -16.02
CA PHE A 217 1.90 5.33 -15.23
C PHE A 217 2.18 5.24 -13.74
N CYS A 218 1.57 6.14 -12.98
CA CYS A 218 1.58 6.12 -11.52
C CYS A 218 2.96 6.33 -10.87
N PHE A 219 3.94 6.81 -11.60
CA PHE A 219 5.27 7.16 -11.09
C PHE A 219 5.34 8.60 -10.59
N PRO A 220 6.11 8.86 -9.51
CA PRO A 220 6.40 7.95 -8.41
C PRO A 220 5.25 7.94 -7.40
N ASN A 221 5.11 6.86 -6.64
CA ASN A 221 4.34 6.84 -5.39
C ASN A 221 2.82 7.04 -5.46
N MET A 222 2.17 6.90 -6.61
CA MET A 222 0.71 6.87 -6.64
C MET A 222 0.14 5.68 -5.86
N MET A 223 0.92 4.60 -5.78
CA MET A 223 0.60 3.40 -4.99
C MET A 223 1.63 3.21 -3.89
N SER A 224 1.26 2.45 -2.85
CA SER A 224 2.22 2.06 -1.83
C SER A 224 3.30 1.13 -2.41
N GLN A 225 4.50 1.45 -2.21
CA GLN A 225 5.79 0.79 -2.38
C GLN A 225 5.99 -0.22 -3.53
N ASN A 226 5.36 -1.41 -3.54
CA ASN A 226 5.68 -2.47 -4.50
C ASN A 226 4.42 -2.96 -5.21
N PRO A 227 4.11 -2.43 -6.40
CA PRO A 227 3.06 -3.02 -7.23
C PRO A 227 3.49 -4.42 -7.67
N CYS A 228 2.59 -5.37 -7.53
CA CYS A 228 2.73 -6.74 -7.99
C CYS A 228 1.33 -7.31 -8.24
N GLY A 229 1.14 -7.97 -9.36
CA GLY A 229 -0.17 -8.48 -9.73
C GLY A 229 -1.09 -7.44 -10.36
N ILE A 230 -0.96 -7.30 -11.67
CA ILE A 230 -1.87 -6.54 -12.53
C ILE A 230 -3.06 -7.44 -12.88
N MET A 231 -4.27 -6.90 -12.76
CA MET A 231 -5.51 -7.58 -13.12
C MET A 231 -6.39 -6.64 -13.92
N LEU A 232 -7.10 -7.19 -14.88
CA LEU A 232 -8.10 -6.46 -15.67
C LEU A 232 -9.46 -7.14 -15.48
N ASP A 233 -10.53 -6.37 -15.30
CA ASP A 233 -11.87 -6.90 -15.36
C ASP A 233 -12.34 -7.11 -16.81
N ARG A 234 -13.56 -7.61 -16.97
CA ARG A 234 -14.14 -7.86 -18.29
C ARG A 234 -14.34 -6.60 -19.16
N TRP A 235 -14.25 -5.42 -18.57
CA TRP A 235 -14.37 -4.15 -19.26
C TRP A 235 -13.03 -3.45 -19.45
N GLY A 236 -11.94 -4.13 -19.08
CA GLY A 236 -10.58 -3.61 -19.15
C GLY A 236 -10.25 -2.58 -18.06
N ALA A 237 -11.03 -2.52 -16.97
CA ALA A 237 -10.66 -1.72 -15.81
C ALA A 237 -9.43 -2.33 -15.10
N LEU A 238 -8.47 -1.50 -14.76
CA LEU A 238 -7.16 -1.91 -14.26
C LEU A 238 -7.10 -1.92 -12.73
N PHE A 239 -6.66 -3.04 -12.19
CA PHE A 239 -6.39 -3.22 -10.77
C PHE A 239 -4.97 -3.65 -10.55
N VAL A 240 -4.36 -3.13 -9.49
CA VAL A 240 -3.02 -3.52 -9.08
C VAL A 240 -3.01 -3.86 -7.61
N LYS A 241 -2.41 -5.00 -7.29
CA LYS A 241 -2.06 -5.36 -5.93
C LYS A 241 -0.72 -4.73 -5.56
N SER A 242 -0.65 -4.05 -4.43
CA SER A 242 0.59 -3.49 -3.91
C SER A 242 1.07 -4.23 -2.65
N ASN A 243 2.30 -3.94 -2.25
CA ASN A 243 2.97 -4.54 -1.09
C ASN A 243 2.25 -4.29 0.26
N ALA A 244 1.66 -3.14 0.46
CA ALA A 244 0.71 -2.93 1.54
C ALA A 244 -0.51 -3.83 1.31
N PRO A 245 -1.38 -4.06 2.28
CA PRO A 245 -2.53 -4.92 2.10
C PRO A 245 -3.52 -4.43 1.04
N ASP A 246 -3.12 -3.47 0.22
CA ASP A 246 -4.01 -2.72 -0.65
C ASP A 246 -4.23 -3.37 -2.01
N LEU A 247 -5.50 -3.49 -2.41
CA LEU A 247 -5.91 -3.61 -3.80
C LEU A 247 -6.34 -2.23 -4.28
N VAL A 248 -5.82 -1.79 -5.41
CA VAL A 248 -6.03 -0.44 -5.95
C VAL A 248 -6.70 -0.52 -7.31
N PHE A 249 -7.74 0.29 -7.50
CA PHE A 249 -8.34 0.55 -8.80
C PHE A 249 -7.59 1.70 -9.47
N CYS A 250 -6.92 1.42 -10.59
CA CYS A 250 -5.91 2.32 -11.16
C CYS A 250 -6.42 3.26 -12.26
N ASP A 251 -7.61 3.03 -12.84
CA ASP A 251 -8.09 3.83 -13.97
C ASP A 251 -8.03 5.35 -13.72
N PRO A 252 -8.34 5.88 -12.51
CA PRO A 252 -8.22 7.32 -12.25
C PRO A 252 -6.80 7.88 -12.46
N GLY A 253 -5.78 7.03 -12.39
CA GLY A 253 -4.37 7.39 -12.54
C GLY A 253 -3.75 6.99 -13.87
N LEU A 254 -4.52 6.46 -14.83
CA LEU A 254 -4.03 6.10 -16.18
C LEU A 254 -3.80 7.33 -17.08
N ILE A 255 -3.12 8.32 -16.52
CA ILE A 255 -2.76 9.55 -17.16
C ILE A 255 -1.24 9.57 -17.34
N PRO A 256 -0.69 9.68 -18.57
CA PRO A 256 0.74 9.59 -18.83
C PRO A 256 1.48 10.85 -18.35
N THR A 257 1.67 10.95 -17.06
CA THR A 257 2.40 12.00 -16.38
C THR A 257 2.97 11.50 -15.05
N THR A 258 3.91 12.22 -14.49
CA THR A 258 4.37 11.98 -13.12
C THR A 258 3.26 12.36 -12.14
N HIS A 259 3.16 11.57 -11.08
CA HIS A 259 2.21 11.85 -9.99
C HIS A 259 2.55 13.21 -9.33
N PRO A 260 1.59 14.14 -9.20
CA PRO A 260 1.85 15.44 -8.58
C PRO A 260 2.22 15.30 -7.10
N GLU A 261 3.19 16.08 -6.65
CA GLU A 261 3.72 16.03 -5.28
C GLU A 261 2.68 16.25 -4.17
N ASN A 262 1.65 17.02 -4.45
CA ASN A 262 0.60 17.37 -3.50
C ASN A 262 -0.66 16.51 -3.63
N LEU A 263 -0.68 15.56 -4.55
CA LEU A 263 -1.80 14.64 -4.73
C LEU A 263 -1.57 13.39 -3.86
N ALA A 264 -2.56 13.00 -3.10
CA ALA A 264 -2.51 11.76 -2.32
C ALA A 264 -2.47 10.52 -3.24
N ALA A 265 -1.96 9.41 -2.74
CA ALA A 265 -2.06 8.13 -3.43
C ALA A 265 -3.53 7.72 -3.66
N VAL A 266 -3.78 6.91 -4.69
CA VAL A 266 -5.13 6.38 -4.95
C VAL A 266 -5.58 5.53 -3.76
N ALA A 267 -6.81 5.75 -3.31
CA ALA A 267 -7.36 5.04 -2.17
C ALA A 267 -7.53 3.53 -2.47
N SER A 268 -7.14 2.71 -1.51
CA SER A 268 -7.38 1.26 -1.55
C SER A 268 -8.87 0.93 -1.60
N ILE A 269 -9.23 -0.09 -2.37
CA ILE A 269 -10.58 -0.68 -2.42
C ILE A 269 -10.68 -1.96 -1.60
N GLY A 270 -9.62 -2.43 -0.98
CA GLY A 270 -9.64 -3.58 -0.08
C GLY A 270 -8.26 -3.95 0.45
N ASP A 271 -8.25 -4.67 1.56
CA ASP A 271 -7.04 -5.15 2.22
C ASP A 271 -6.93 -6.66 2.06
N THR A 272 -5.83 -7.14 1.51
CA THR A 272 -5.50 -8.56 1.48
C THR A 272 -4.50 -8.90 2.59
N PRO A 273 -4.52 -10.11 3.15
CA PRO A 273 -3.62 -10.47 4.23
C PRO A 273 -2.14 -10.49 3.80
N GLY A 274 -1.36 -9.55 4.29
CA GLY A 274 0.10 -9.46 4.08
C GLY A 274 0.52 -9.15 2.64
N LYS A 275 1.80 -9.37 2.37
CA LYS A 275 2.36 -9.22 1.01
C LYS A 275 1.78 -10.30 0.09
N SER A 276 1.36 -9.89 -1.09
CA SER A 276 0.74 -10.74 -2.10
C SER A 276 1.37 -10.47 -3.45
N MET A 277 1.26 -11.41 -4.35
CA MET A 277 1.64 -11.27 -5.76
C MET A 277 0.43 -11.51 -6.66
N GLY A 278 0.67 -11.87 -7.88
CA GLY A 278 -0.26 -12.14 -8.94
C GLY A 278 -1.68 -12.56 -8.58
N GLY A 279 -2.57 -12.28 -9.42
CA GLY A 279 -3.98 -12.62 -9.25
C GLY A 279 -4.74 -12.50 -10.56
N ARG A 280 -5.97 -12.99 -10.53
CA ARG A 280 -6.90 -12.88 -11.68
C ARG A 280 -8.31 -12.58 -11.20
N ILE A 281 -9.05 -11.87 -12.00
CA ILE A 281 -10.49 -11.70 -11.80
C ILE A 281 -11.19 -12.89 -12.42
N ILE A 282 -12.08 -13.52 -11.64
CA ILE A 282 -12.71 -14.79 -12.00
C ILE A 282 -14.00 -14.56 -12.78
N GLU A 283 -14.05 -15.18 -13.96
CA GLU A 283 -15.24 -15.23 -14.81
C GLU A 283 -15.26 -16.57 -15.55
N ASN A 284 -15.99 -17.54 -15.03
CA ASN A 284 -16.20 -18.81 -15.69
C ASN A 284 -17.44 -19.55 -15.19
N SER A 285 -17.85 -20.58 -15.93
CA SER A 285 -19.05 -21.35 -15.64
C SER A 285 -18.87 -22.42 -14.56
N HIS A 286 -17.64 -22.85 -14.28
CA HIS A 286 -17.35 -23.91 -13.31
C HIS A 286 -17.45 -23.42 -11.86
N LEU A 287 -16.98 -22.21 -11.57
CA LEU A 287 -16.89 -21.71 -10.20
C LEU A 287 -18.22 -21.16 -9.66
N PRO A 288 -18.44 -21.13 -8.34
CA PRO A 288 -19.70 -20.67 -7.76
C PRO A 288 -19.97 -19.19 -8.07
N GLU A 289 -21.27 -18.84 -8.06
CA GLU A 289 -21.76 -17.49 -8.37
C GLU A 289 -21.12 -16.43 -7.48
N TRP A 290 -20.97 -16.72 -6.19
CA TRP A 290 -20.38 -15.77 -5.25
C TRP A 290 -18.90 -15.44 -5.54
N LEU A 291 -18.21 -16.28 -6.30
CA LEU A 291 -16.80 -16.07 -6.68
C LEU A 291 -16.66 -15.31 -8.01
N GLN A 292 -17.72 -15.19 -8.81
CA GLN A 292 -17.69 -14.41 -10.05
C GLN A 292 -17.38 -12.95 -9.75
N ASN A 293 -16.61 -12.27 -10.61
CA ASN A 293 -16.14 -10.90 -10.40
C ASN A 293 -15.32 -10.68 -9.12
N ASN A 294 -14.69 -11.73 -8.59
CA ASN A 294 -13.75 -11.57 -7.50
C ASN A 294 -12.32 -11.54 -8.05
N ALA A 295 -11.50 -10.65 -7.51
CA ALA A 295 -10.06 -10.71 -7.66
C ALA A 295 -9.51 -11.80 -6.74
N VAL A 296 -9.05 -12.92 -7.30
CA VAL A 296 -8.39 -14.00 -6.55
C VAL A 296 -6.89 -13.74 -6.55
N ILE A 297 -6.31 -13.65 -5.36
CA ILE A 297 -4.98 -13.09 -5.13
C ILE A 297 -4.11 -14.08 -4.36
N ALA A 298 -2.88 -14.27 -4.81
CA ALA A 298 -1.84 -15.10 -4.21
C ALA A 298 -1.09 -14.34 -3.10
N GLY A 299 -1.27 -14.76 -1.86
CA GLY A 299 -0.61 -14.21 -0.68
C GLY A 299 0.62 -15.01 -0.27
N TYR A 300 1.73 -14.86 -0.96
CA TYR A 300 2.95 -15.66 -0.76
C TYR A 300 3.53 -15.54 0.64
N PHE A 301 3.47 -14.36 1.24
CA PHE A 301 4.00 -14.14 2.57
C PHE A 301 3.08 -14.71 3.65
N SER A 302 1.78 -14.56 3.49
CA SER A 302 0.76 -15.06 4.41
C SER A 302 0.37 -16.52 4.17
N ARG A 303 0.86 -17.14 3.09
CA ARG A 303 0.54 -18.51 2.64
C ARG A 303 -0.94 -18.72 2.42
N ARG A 304 -1.57 -17.79 1.69
CA ARG A 304 -3.02 -17.76 1.47
C ARG A 304 -3.35 -17.49 0.02
N VAL A 305 -4.48 -17.98 -0.38
CA VAL A 305 -5.19 -17.52 -1.58
C VAL A 305 -6.51 -16.91 -1.11
N THR A 306 -6.77 -15.68 -1.50
CA THR A 306 -7.96 -14.93 -1.07
C THR A 306 -8.75 -14.43 -2.26
N ALA A 307 -10.08 -14.41 -2.15
CA ALA A 307 -11.00 -13.82 -3.11
C ALA A 307 -11.52 -12.47 -2.57
N MET A 308 -11.36 -11.41 -3.35
CA MET A 308 -11.81 -10.06 -3.05
C MET A 308 -12.95 -9.70 -3.99
N PRO A 309 -14.19 -9.56 -3.52
CA PRO A 309 -15.30 -9.12 -4.36
C PRO A 309 -15.04 -7.72 -4.94
N LEU A 310 -15.30 -7.53 -6.22
CA LEU A 310 -15.29 -6.21 -6.84
C LEU A 310 -16.71 -5.66 -6.85
N VAL A 311 -17.05 -4.86 -5.85
CA VAL A 311 -18.36 -4.25 -5.69
C VAL A 311 -18.30 -2.81 -6.17
N GLU A 312 -19.03 -2.50 -7.24
CA GLU A 312 -19.06 -1.14 -7.79
C GLU A 312 -19.67 -0.14 -6.81
N GLU A 313 -19.06 1.03 -6.73
CA GLU A 313 -19.51 2.19 -5.97
C GLU A 313 -19.11 3.45 -6.73
N ASP A 314 -20.08 4.27 -7.07
CA ASP A 314 -19.88 5.50 -7.84
C ASP A 314 -19.16 5.25 -9.19
N SER A 315 -18.05 5.93 -9.48
CA SER A 315 -17.24 5.69 -10.68
C SER A 315 -16.19 4.59 -10.51
N GLY A 316 -16.05 4.01 -9.33
CA GLY A 316 -15.07 3.00 -9.00
C GLY A 316 -15.64 1.85 -8.20
N PHE A 317 -14.98 1.51 -7.06
CA PHE A 317 -15.31 0.32 -6.29
C PHE A 317 -15.32 0.61 -4.78
N ALA A 318 -16.22 -0.07 -4.08
CA ALA A 318 -16.34 -0.04 -2.63
C ALA A 318 -15.16 -0.78 -1.96
N ARG A 319 -14.83 -0.36 -0.74
CA ARG A 319 -13.87 -1.08 0.09
C ARG A 319 -14.54 -2.28 0.75
N VAL A 320 -14.07 -3.48 0.44
CA VAL A 320 -14.65 -4.75 0.91
C VAL A 320 -13.59 -5.62 1.61
N LYS A 321 -14.05 -6.69 2.26
CA LYS A 321 -13.18 -7.67 2.92
C LYS A 321 -13.03 -8.92 2.05
N PRO A 322 -11.83 -9.54 2.02
CA PRO A 322 -11.61 -10.77 1.28
C PRO A 322 -12.21 -11.99 1.98
N THR A 323 -12.52 -13.02 1.18
CA THR A 323 -12.81 -14.39 1.61
C THR A 323 -11.58 -15.27 1.38
N GLU A 324 -11.24 -16.14 2.33
CA GLU A 324 -10.11 -17.05 2.20
C GLU A 324 -10.52 -18.30 1.42
N LEU A 325 -9.76 -18.65 0.39
CA LEU A 325 -9.93 -19.87 -0.41
C LEU A 325 -8.98 -20.98 0.03
N ILE A 326 -7.72 -20.66 0.28
CA ILE A 326 -6.68 -21.60 0.68
C ILE A 326 -5.84 -20.96 1.79
N TYR A 327 -5.50 -21.76 2.79
CA TYR A 327 -4.47 -21.47 3.78
C TYR A 327 -3.52 -22.65 3.91
N GLY A 328 -2.21 -22.46 3.66
CA GLY A 328 -1.17 -23.47 3.83
C GLY A 328 -0.49 -23.42 5.20
N GLU A 329 -0.50 -24.53 5.93
CA GLU A 329 0.24 -24.66 7.19
C GLU A 329 1.72 -25.04 6.92
N HIS A 330 2.02 -25.69 5.79
CA HIS A 330 3.39 -26.01 5.41
C HIS A 330 4.24 -24.75 5.24
N VAL A 331 5.46 -24.77 5.77
CA VAL A 331 6.32 -23.58 5.83
C VAL A 331 6.76 -23.13 4.45
N SER A 332 6.87 -24.04 3.50
CA SER A 332 7.31 -23.77 2.13
C SER A 332 6.19 -23.40 1.17
N PHE A 333 4.91 -23.56 1.54
CA PHE A 333 3.80 -23.14 0.67
C PHE A 333 3.86 -21.64 0.40
N ARG A 334 4.08 -21.27 -0.88
CA ARG A 334 4.25 -19.87 -1.34
C ARG A 334 3.49 -19.63 -2.63
N PRO A 335 2.17 -19.41 -2.56
CA PRO A 335 1.41 -19.09 -3.76
C PRO A 335 1.89 -17.74 -4.33
N VAL A 336 2.34 -17.74 -5.59
CA VAL A 336 2.91 -16.55 -6.25
C VAL A 336 2.14 -16.12 -7.48
N ASP A 337 1.43 -17.03 -8.15
CA ASP A 337 0.55 -16.67 -9.28
C ASP A 337 -0.74 -17.48 -9.25
N ILE A 338 -1.78 -16.92 -9.85
CA ILE A 338 -3.13 -17.49 -9.97
C ILE A 338 -3.58 -17.40 -11.41
N GLN A 339 -3.99 -18.54 -11.98
CA GLN A 339 -4.53 -18.58 -13.34
C GLN A 339 -5.80 -19.44 -13.40
N PRO A 340 -6.92 -18.93 -13.91
CA PRO A 340 -8.03 -19.78 -14.33
C PRO A 340 -7.60 -20.63 -15.53
N GLY A 341 -7.86 -21.92 -15.46
CA GLY A 341 -7.53 -22.83 -16.54
C GLY A 341 -8.66 -22.99 -17.58
N PRO A 342 -8.37 -23.71 -18.68
CA PRO A 342 -9.36 -23.98 -19.72
C PRO A 342 -10.56 -24.78 -19.22
N ASP A 343 -10.36 -25.60 -18.19
CA ASP A 343 -11.40 -26.39 -17.53
C ASP A 343 -12.21 -25.62 -16.47
N GLY A 344 -11.90 -24.32 -16.28
CA GLY A 344 -12.54 -23.44 -15.32
C GLY A 344 -12.02 -23.57 -13.89
N ALA A 345 -11.10 -24.50 -13.61
CA ALA A 345 -10.43 -24.58 -12.32
C ALA A 345 -9.49 -23.38 -12.08
N ILE A 346 -9.14 -23.12 -10.82
CA ILE A 346 -8.12 -22.15 -10.45
C ILE A 346 -6.80 -22.90 -10.23
N TYR A 347 -5.77 -22.49 -10.95
CA TYR A 347 -4.42 -23.01 -10.81
C TYR A 347 -3.58 -22.06 -9.99
N VAL A 348 -2.94 -22.60 -8.95
CA VAL A 348 -2.14 -21.85 -7.97
C VAL A 348 -0.69 -22.27 -8.14
N VAL A 349 0.13 -21.34 -8.56
CA VAL A 349 1.58 -21.55 -8.68
C VAL A 349 2.20 -21.43 -7.29
N ASP A 350 2.81 -22.49 -6.82
CA ASP A 350 3.48 -22.57 -5.54
C ASP A 350 5.00 -22.62 -5.74
N TRP A 351 5.64 -21.51 -5.44
CA TRP A 351 7.10 -21.37 -5.53
C TRP A 351 7.86 -22.31 -4.59
N PHE A 352 7.21 -22.83 -3.56
CA PHE A 352 7.71 -23.77 -2.58
C PHE A 352 9.07 -23.38 -1.97
N ASN A 353 9.07 -22.39 -1.10
CA ASN A 353 10.30 -21.96 -0.43
C ASN A 353 10.04 -21.60 1.04
N PRO A 354 10.79 -22.17 2.01
CA PRO A 354 10.62 -21.86 3.42
C PRO A 354 11.03 -20.44 3.76
N ILE A 355 11.90 -19.83 2.97
CA ILE A 355 12.42 -18.49 3.16
C ILE A 355 11.88 -17.57 2.08
N ILE A 356 11.17 -16.53 2.51
CA ILE A 356 10.69 -15.45 1.65
C ILE A 356 11.11 -14.12 2.25
N ASN A 357 12.27 -13.64 1.89
CA ASN A 357 12.78 -12.35 2.35
C ASN A 357 13.85 -11.83 1.40
N HIS A 358 14.06 -10.51 1.45
CA HIS A 358 15.12 -9.81 0.73
C HIS A 358 16.51 -10.14 1.31
N TYR A 359 17.44 -9.23 1.19
CA TYR A 359 18.80 -9.32 1.69
C TYR A 359 18.95 -9.36 3.23
N GLN A 360 17.86 -9.25 4.00
CA GLN A 360 17.88 -9.52 5.45
C GLN A 360 18.17 -10.99 5.77
N VAL A 361 17.89 -11.91 4.84
CA VAL A 361 18.34 -13.29 4.90
C VAL A 361 19.27 -13.51 3.71
N SER A 362 20.46 -14.09 3.95
CA SER A 362 21.40 -14.38 2.88
C SER A 362 20.68 -14.97 1.67
N LEU A 363 20.92 -14.41 0.49
CA LEU A 363 20.38 -14.92 -0.77
C LEU A 363 20.86 -16.34 -1.07
N ARG A 364 21.91 -16.80 -0.33
CA ARG A 364 22.49 -18.14 -0.41
C ARG A 364 22.30 -18.93 0.88
N HIS A 365 21.24 -18.64 1.65
CA HIS A 365 20.93 -19.36 2.89
C HIS A 365 20.68 -20.85 2.55
N PRO A 366 21.28 -21.82 3.31
CA PRO A 366 21.18 -23.24 3.00
C PRO A 366 19.77 -23.81 3.06
N ASP A 367 18.85 -23.16 3.81
CA ASP A 367 17.46 -23.60 3.90
C ASP A 367 16.58 -23.11 2.74
N ARG A 368 17.13 -22.37 1.75
CA ARG A 368 16.38 -22.03 0.53
C ARG A 368 16.22 -23.27 -0.32
N ASP A 369 15.00 -23.47 -0.80
CA ASP A 369 14.66 -24.60 -1.65
C ASP A 369 14.92 -24.24 -3.13
N TYR A 370 15.59 -25.12 -3.85
CA TYR A 370 15.88 -25.01 -5.28
C TYR A 370 15.52 -26.30 -6.05
N GLU A 371 14.85 -27.23 -5.37
CA GLU A 371 14.58 -28.57 -5.91
C GLU A 371 13.08 -28.81 -6.14
N HIS A 372 12.22 -28.10 -5.38
CA HIS A 372 10.77 -28.32 -5.43
C HIS A 372 10.04 -27.16 -6.11
N GLY A 373 8.86 -27.47 -6.58
CA GLY A 373 7.91 -26.50 -7.15
C GLY A 373 6.62 -27.21 -7.53
N ARG A 374 5.47 -26.54 -7.30
CA ARG A 374 4.17 -27.18 -7.48
C ARG A 374 3.16 -26.27 -8.12
N ILE A 375 2.21 -26.88 -8.79
CA ILE A 375 1.01 -26.21 -9.27
C ILE A 375 -0.18 -26.97 -8.73
N TRP A 376 -0.96 -26.27 -7.89
CA TRP A 376 -2.17 -26.79 -7.29
C TRP A 376 -3.37 -26.43 -8.14
N ARG A 377 -4.32 -27.35 -8.31
CA ARG A 377 -5.57 -27.16 -9.05
C ARG A 377 -6.75 -27.18 -8.09
N LEU A 378 -7.48 -26.06 -7.98
CA LEU A 378 -8.63 -25.86 -7.11
C LEU A 378 -9.93 -25.92 -7.95
N THR A 379 -10.82 -26.86 -7.64
CA THR A 379 -12.08 -27.08 -8.34
C THR A 379 -13.28 -26.89 -7.41
N ALA A 380 -14.40 -26.46 -7.96
CA ALA A 380 -15.65 -26.34 -7.20
C ALA A 380 -16.32 -27.71 -7.02
N LYS A 381 -16.68 -28.03 -5.76
CA LYS A 381 -17.42 -29.26 -5.47
C LYS A 381 -18.80 -29.28 -6.13
N ASN A 382 -19.19 -30.44 -6.61
CA ASN A 382 -20.52 -30.69 -7.18
C ASN A 382 -20.88 -29.82 -8.40
N LYS A 383 -19.87 -29.25 -9.07
CA LYS A 383 -20.02 -28.53 -10.34
C LYS A 383 -19.23 -29.23 -11.44
N LYS A 384 -19.80 -29.24 -12.65
CA LYS A 384 -19.05 -29.74 -13.82
C LYS A 384 -17.95 -28.78 -14.19
N LEU A 385 -16.81 -29.31 -14.62
CA LEU A 385 -15.74 -28.54 -15.23
C LEU A 385 -16.25 -27.85 -16.50
N SER A 386 -15.71 -26.70 -16.82
CA SER A 386 -15.90 -26.05 -18.11
C SER A 386 -15.38 -26.98 -19.23
N GLN A 387 -16.00 -26.91 -20.37
CA GLN A 387 -15.55 -27.65 -21.57
C GLN A 387 -15.06 -26.61 -22.56
N PRO A 388 -13.76 -26.33 -22.62
CA PRO A 388 -13.23 -25.32 -23.53
C PRO A 388 -13.47 -25.74 -24.99
N PRO A 389 -13.85 -24.80 -25.86
CA PRO A 389 -13.92 -25.10 -27.29
C PRO A 389 -12.54 -25.41 -27.84
N LYS A 390 -12.45 -26.31 -28.78
CA LYS A 390 -11.21 -26.50 -29.55
C LYS A 390 -11.05 -25.30 -30.48
N LEU A 391 -10.08 -24.44 -30.19
CA LEU A 391 -9.85 -23.22 -30.98
C LEU A 391 -8.99 -23.43 -32.22
N ASP A 392 -8.19 -24.49 -32.23
CA ASP A 392 -7.30 -24.81 -33.35
C ASP A 392 -8.11 -25.16 -34.63
N GLY A 393 -7.81 -24.45 -35.70
CA GLY A 393 -8.43 -24.65 -37.00
C GLY A 393 -9.79 -23.93 -37.19
N LEU A 394 -10.28 -23.15 -36.20
CA LEU A 394 -11.48 -22.35 -36.36
C LEU A 394 -11.28 -21.18 -37.34
N GLY A 395 -12.32 -20.85 -38.10
CA GLY A 395 -12.34 -19.66 -38.92
C GLY A 395 -12.57 -18.38 -38.13
N LEU A 396 -12.14 -17.22 -38.65
CA LEU A 396 -12.25 -15.93 -37.98
C LEU A 396 -13.67 -15.59 -37.52
N ALA A 397 -14.70 -15.93 -38.30
CA ALA A 397 -16.10 -15.71 -37.90
C ALA A 397 -16.55 -16.56 -36.71
N GLU A 398 -16.05 -17.80 -36.61
CA GLU A 398 -16.31 -18.70 -35.48
C GLU A 398 -15.59 -18.17 -34.23
N LEU A 399 -14.35 -17.69 -34.36
CA LEU A 399 -13.62 -17.03 -33.30
C LEU A 399 -14.37 -15.79 -32.81
N CYS A 400 -14.83 -14.89 -33.68
CA CYS A 400 -15.64 -13.73 -33.28
C CYS A 400 -16.87 -14.11 -32.46
N ALA A 401 -17.57 -15.20 -32.81
CA ALA A 401 -18.74 -15.65 -32.08
C ALA A 401 -18.40 -16.09 -30.64
N LEU A 402 -17.21 -16.62 -30.42
CA LEU A 402 -16.69 -17.06 -29.12
C LEU A 402 -16.30 -15.90 -28.18
N LEU A 403 -16.17 -14.67 -28.66
CA LEU A 403 -16.01 -13.46 -27.82
C LEU A 403 -17.22 -13.21 -26.91
N LYS A 404 -18.36 -13.88 -27.14
CA LYS A 404 -19.52 -13.91 -26.24
C LYS A 404 -19.44 -14.97 -25.14
N SER A 405 -18.37 -15.76 -25.07
CA SER A 405 -18.24 -16.80 -24.05
C SER A 405 -18.33 -16.22 -22.64
N SER A 406 -18.99 -16.95 -21.74
CA SER A 406 -18.99 -16.64 -20.30
C SER A 406 -17.63 -16.93 -19.66
N ASP A 407 -16.86 -17.87 -20.26
CA ASP A 407 -15.57 -18.28 -19.75
C ASP A 407 -14.47 -17.35 -20.27
N ARG A 408 -13.83 -16.65 -19.37
CA ARG A 408 -12.79 -15.66 -19.68
C ARG A 408 -11.62 -16.27 -20.42
N TRP A 409 -11.17 -17.48 -20.03
CA TRP A 409 -10.09 -18.16 -20.74
C TRP A 409 -10.38 -18.24 -22.25
N THR A 410 -11.61 -18.60 -22.63
CA THR A 410 -12.00 -18.66 -24.05
C THR A 410 -11.89 -17.32 -24.74
N ARG A 411 -12.37 -16.24 -24.11
CA ARG A 411 -12.28 -14.90 -24.69
C ARG A 411 -10.83 -14.44 -24.85
N ASP A 412 -10.01 -14.57 -23.78
CA ASP A 412 -8.60 -14.16 -23.78
C ASP A 412 -7.81 -14.89 -24.90
N GLN A 413 -8.06 -16.20 -25.11
CA GLN A 413 -7.38 -16.94 -26.18
C GLN A 413 -7.88 -16.53 -27.58
N VAL A 414 -9.18 -16.28 -27.72
CA VAL A 414 -9.76 -15.83 -29.00
C VAL A 414 -9.27 -14.44 -29.37
N GLU A 415 -9.20 -13.51 -28.41
CA GLU A 415 -8.61 -12.17 -28.63
C GLU A 415 -7.17 -12.26 -29.16
N ARG A 416 -6.34 -13.13 -28.55
CA ARG A 416 -4.97 -13.35 -29.02
C ARG A 416 -4.92 -13.91 -30.45
N LEU A 417 -5.72 -14.94 -30.74
CA LEU A 417 -5.79 -15.51 -32.07
C LEU A 417 -6.24 -14.51 -33.13
N LEU A 418 -7.20 -13.65 -32.78
CA LEU A 418 -7.66 -12.58 -33.65
C LEU A 418 -6.62 -11.46 -33.78
N ALA A 419 -5.89 -11.11 -32.72
CA ALA A 419 -4.83 -10.14 -32.76
C ALA A 419 -3.61 -10.62 -33.57
N ASP A 420 -3.31 -11.91 -33.56
CA ASP A 420 -2.22 -12.51 -34.32
C ASP A 420 -2.53 -12.70 -35.82
N ALA A 421 -3.83 -12.70 -36.20
CA ALA A 421 -4.25 -12.91 -37.56
C ALA A 421 -4.03 -11.67 -38.45
N PRO A 422 -3.87 -11.80 -39.77
CA PRO A 422 -3.62 -10.68 -40.66
C PRO A 422 -4.76 -9.64 -40.65
N VAL A 423 -4.40 -8.36 -40.54
CA VAL A 423 -5.34 -7.22 -40.40
C VAL A 423 -6.36 -7.15 -41.53
N ASP A 424 -5.93 -7.43 -42.77
CA ASP A 424 -6.77 -7.43 -43.96
C ASP A 424 -7.83 -8.54 -43.98
N GLN A 425 -7.62 -9.61 -43.20
CA GLN A 425 -8.57 -10.69 -43.02
C GLN A 425 -9.48 -10.48 -41.83
N VAL A 426 -8.94 -10.03 -40.69
CA VAL A 426 -9.69 -9.87 -39.42
C VAL A 426 -10.65 -8.70 -39.47
N VAL A 427 -10.20 -7.52 -39.89
CA VAL A 427 -11.01 -6.29 -39.80
C VAL A 427 -12.35 -6.40 -40.55
N PRO A 428 -12.43 -6.93 -41.78
CA PRO A 428 -13.70 -7.14 -42.45
C PRO A 428 -14.66 -8.08 -41.71
N VAL A 429 -14.12 -9.17 -41.14
CA VAL A 429 -14.92 -10.19 -40.42
C VAL A 429 -15.46 -9.60 -39.11
N VAL A 430 -14.64 -8.92 -38.32
CA VAL A 430 -15.06 -8.29 -37.08
C VAL A 430 -16.10 -7.20 -37.35
N ASN A 431 -15.93 -6.36 -38.37
CA ASN A 431 -16.93 -5.35 -38.75
C ASN A 431 -18.27 -5.98 -39.22
N ALA A 432 -18.21 -7.07 -39.93
CA ALA A 432 -19.43 -7.83 -40.29
C ALA A 432 -20.13 -8.36 -39.04
N TRP A 433 -19.37 -8.92 -38.09
CA TRP A 433 -19.93 -9.39 -36.82
C TRP A 433 -20.51 -8.25 -35.97
N ILE A 434 -19.83 -7.10 -35.83
CA ILE A 434 -20.33 -5.90 -35.16
C ILE A 434 -21.68 -5.46 -35.73
N SER A 435 -21.91 -5.60 -37.01
CA SER A 435 -23.19 -5.23 -37.64
C SER A 435 -24.37 -6.05 -37.14
N THR A 436 -24.11 -7.26 -36.61
CA THR A 436 -25.13 -8.16 -36.06
C THR A 436 -25.46 -7.89 -34.58
N LEU A 437 -24.60 -7.15 -33.89
CA LEU A 437 -24.74 -6.88 -32.46
C LEU A 437 -25.72 -5.75 -32.17
N ASN A 438 -26.61 -5.98 -31.19
CA ASN A 438 -27.56 -4.99 -30.71
C ASN A 438 -27.10 -4.39 -29.36
N GLY A 439 -26.47 -3.23 -29.36
CA GLY A 439 -25.95 -2.57 -28.14
C GLY A 439 -26.98 -2.24 -27.05
N LYS A 440 -28.25 -2.65 -27.19
CA LYS A 440 -29.27 -2.53 -26.15
C LYS A 440 -29.36 -3.74 -25.25
N GLU A 441 -28.79 -4.87 -25.63
CA GLU A 441 -28.69 -6.08 -24.84
C GLU A 441 -27.33 -6.13 -24.12
N ALA A 442 -27.31 -6.46 -22.84
CA ALA A 442 -26.09 -6.45 -22.02
C ALA A 442 -24.98 -7.35 -22.61
N GLY A 443 -25.32 -8.54 -23.07
CA GLY A 443 -24.39 -9.47 -23.71
C GLY A 443 -23.80 -8.93 -25.03
N ASP A 444 -24.60 -8.22 -25.82
CA ASP A 444 -24.14 -7.60 -27.05
C ASP A 444 -23.30 -6.34 -26.80
N SER A 445 -23.61 -5.62 -25.71
CA SER A 445 -22.80 -4.47 -25.26
C SER A 445 -21.39 -4.89 -24.88
N HIS A 446 -21.24 -6.00 -24.19
CA HIS A 446 -19.93 -6.57 -23.86
C HIS A 446 -19.22 -7.07 -25.14
N ALA A 447 -19.94 -7.80 -26.00
CA ALA A 447 -19.39 -8.26 -27.27
C ALA A 447 -18.91 -7.11 -28.19
N LEU A 448 -19.56 -5.94 -28.13
CA LEU A 448 -19.10 -4.72 -28.81
C LEU A 448 -17.78 -4.20 -28.23
N ALA A 449 -17.62 -4.28 -26.90
CA ALA A 449 -16.35 -3.90 -26.24
C ALA A 449 -15.22 -4.86 -26.61
N GLU A 450 -15.45 -6.18 -26.61
CA GLU A 450 -14.49 -7.18 -27.08
C GLU A 450 -14.09 -6.96 -28.56
N ALA A 451 -15.08 -6.74 -29.42
CA ALA A 451 -14.82 -6.41 -30.83
C ALA A 451 -14.01 -5.13 -31.01
N ALA A 452 -14.28 -4.12 -30.18
CA ALA A 452 -13.50 -2.88 -30.18
C ALA A 452 -12.06 -3.10 -29.73
N GLY A 453 -11.83 -3.98 -28.75
CA GLY A 453 -10.48 -4.40 -28.37
C GLY A 453 -9.72 -5.04 -29.53
N VAL A 454 -10.33 -6.02 -30.20
CA VAL A 454 -9.72 -6.62 -31.41
C VAL A 454 -9.41 -5.59 -32.49
N LEU A 455 -10.32 -4.66 -32.80
CA LEU A 455 -10.04 -3.60 -33.78
C LEU A 455 -8.98 -2.61 -33.29
N GLU A 456 -8.92 -2.33 -31.99
CA GLU A 456 -7.87 -1.50 -31.39
C GLU A 456 -6.49 -2.16 -31.53
N SER A 457 -6.38 -3.48 -31.30
CA SER A 457 -5.12 -4.21 -31.46
C SER A 457 -4.59 -4.15 -32.91
N HIS A 458 -5.46 -3.97 -33.87
CA HIS A 458 -5.11 -3.77 -35.27
C HIS A 458 -5.02 -2.30 -35.72
N GLY A 459 -5.26 -1.33 -34.81
CA GLY A 459 -5.30 0.09 -35.16
C GLY A 459 -6.47 0.47 -36.08
N ALA A 460 -7.56 -0.30 -36.08
CA ALA A 460 -8.66 -0.20 -37.03
C ALA A 460 -9.98 0.36 -36.43
N ILE A 461 -9.87 1.18 -35.39
CA ILE A 461 -11.04 1.82 -34.75
C ILE A 461 -11.71 2.80 -35.72
N THR A 462 -13.04 2.67 -35.87
CA THR A 462 -13.82 3.59 -36.72
C THR A 462 -14.74 4.48 -35.91
N PRO A 463 -15.12 5.69 -36.48
CA PRO A 463 -16.08 6.58 -35.83
C PRO A 463 -17.45 5.91 -35.59
N GLU A 464 -17.89 5.01 -36.47
CA GLU A 464 -19.15 4.28 -36.39
C GLU A 464 -19.19 3.32 -35.22
N LEU A 465 -18.07 2.63 -34.96
CA LEU A 465 -17.94 1.75 -33.81
C LEU A 465 -18.04 2.52 -32.52
N LEU A 466 -17.33 3.66 -32.42
CA LEU A 466 -17.39 4.53 -31.24
C LEU A 466 -18.82 5.04 -30.98
N GLU A 467 -19.55 5.47 -32.00
CA GLU A 467 -20.97 5.86 -31.86
C GLU A 467 -21.84 4.70 -31.38
N LYS A 468 -21.56 3.48 -31.83
CA LYS A 468 -22.29 2.29 -31.40
C LYS A 468 -22.03 1.98 -29.90
N LEU A 469 -20.80 2.04 -29.46
CA LEU A 469 -20.42 1.92 -28.05
C LEU A 469 -21.09 3.00 -27.18
N VAL A 470 -21.02 4.26 -27.58
CA VAL A 470 -21.61 5.40 -26.85
C VAL A 470 -23.13 5.37 -26.83
N SER A 471 -23.74 4.65 -27.73
CA SER A 471 -25.21 4.45 -27.80
C SER A 471 -25.68 3.23 -27.00
N SER A 472 -24.76 2.46 -26.40
CA SER A 472 -25.06 1.32 -25.58
C SER A 472 -25.83 1.71 -24.31
N THR A 473 -26.75 0.84 -23.88
CA THR A 473 -27.41 0.97 -22.58
C THR A 473 -26.46 0.67 -21.41
N GLU A 474 -25.39 -0.09 -21.70
CA GLU A 474 -24.37 -0.50 -20.71
C GLU A 474 -23.34 0.63 -20.49
N PRO A 475 -23.22 1.17 -19.28
CA PRO A 475 -22.31 2.28 -19.02
C PRO A 475 -20.84 1.93 -19.25
N HIS A 476 -20.44 0.68 -18.98
CA HIS A 476 -19.07 0.25 -19.18
C HIS A 476 -18.68 0.22 -20.66
N ALA A 477 -19.58 -0.19 -21.54
CA ALA A 477 -19.34 -0.10 -22.98
C ALA A 477 -19.16 1.37 -23.46
N ARG A 478 -19.93 2.31 -22.86
CA ARG A 478 -19.74 3.73 -23.12
C ARG A 478 -18.39 4.25 -22.58
N ALA A 479 -17.96 3.74 -21.42
CA ALA A 479 -16.65 4.05 -20.84
C ALA A 479 -15.49 3.55 -21.70
N VAL A 480 -15.59 2.35 -22.28
CA VAL A 480 -14.60 1.79 -23.23
C VAL A 480 -14.41 2.72 -24.42
N ALA A 481 -15.45 3.37 -24.94
CA ALA A 481 -15.31 4.33 -26.03
C ALA A 481 -14.42 5.54 -25.65
N ALA A 482 -14.56 6.06 -24.43
CA ALA A 482 -13.69 7.14 -23.95
C ALA A 482 -12.24 6.66 -23.79
N ARG A 483 -12.03 5.46 -23.23
CA ARG A 483 -10.71 4.86 -23.07
C ARG A 483 -9.98 4.69 -24.40
N ILE A 484 -10.64 4.14 -25.42
CA ILE A 484 -10.08 3.98 -26.77
C ILE A 484 -9.68 5.34 -27.34
N ILE A 485 -10.52 6.38 -27.19
CA ILE A 485 -10.21 7.73 -27.67
C ILE A 485 -8.96 8.27 -26.95
N GLY A 486 -8.84 8.07 -25.64
CA GLY A 486 -7.70 8.54 -24.85
C GLY A 486 -6.37 7.88 -25.21
N ARG A 487 -6.42 6.68 -25.80
CA ARG A 487 -5.25 5.88 -26.22
C ARG A 487 -4.90 6.02 -27.70
N ALA A 488 -5.77 6.64 -28.48
CA ALA A 488 -5.62 6.73 -29.93
C ALA A 488 -4.43 7.60 -30.33
N ASN A 489 -3.52 7.08 -31.15
CA ASN A 489 -2.42 7.84 -31.75
C ASN A 489 -2.92 8.95 -32.69
N GLN A 490 -4.05 8.70 -33.35
CA GLN A 490 -4.76 9.68 -34.15
C GLN A 490 -6.22 9.74 -33.73
N LEU A 491 -6.68 10.90 -33.34
CA LEU A 491 -8.05 11.08 -32.87
C LEU A 491 -9.06 10.83 -33.98
N PRO A 492 -10.05 9.92 -33.76
CA PRO A 492 -11.20 9.78 -34.65
C PRO A 492 -11.95 11.10 -34.83
N ALA A 493 -12.58 11.29 -36.00
CA ALA A 493 -13.22 12.58 -36.36
C ALA A 493 -14.32 13.03 -35.37
N ASN A 494 -15.03 12.05 -34.74
CA ASN A 494 -16.09 12.30 -33.77
C ASN A 494 -15.61 12.29 -32.30
N ALA A 495 -14.32 12.09 -32.03
CA ALA A 495 -13.77 11.92 -30.67
C ALA A 495 -14.18 13.07 -29.73
N ARG A 496 -14.04 14.32 -30.16
CA ARG A 496 -14.37 15.50 -29.35
C ARG A 496 -15.86 15.55 -28.97
N SER A 497 -16.76 15.27 -29.95
CA SER A 497 -18.19 15.26 -29.68
C SER A 497 -18.59 14.14 -28.73
N ILE A 498 -17.96 12.98 -28.84
CA ILE A 498 -18.15 11.85 -27.93
C ILE A 498 -17.71 12.21 -26.52
N LEU A 499 -16.49 12.71 -26.33
CA LEU A 499 -15.98 13.07 -25.00
C LEU A 499 -16.85 14.14 -24.33
N ARG A 500 -17.31 15.17 -25.06
CA ARG A 500 -18.25 16.15 -24.51
C ARG A 500 -19.60 15.53 -24.10
N LYS A 501 -20.11 14.56 -24.85
CA LYS A 501 -21.33 13.83 -24.49
C LYS A 501 -21.11 12.99 -23.23
N LEU A 502 -20.02 12.23 -23.16
CA LEU A 502 -19.70 11.33 -22.04
C LEU A 502 -19.31 12.08 -20.76
N ALA A 503 -18.81 13.33 -20.86
CA ALA A 503 -18.56 14.19 -19.70
C ALA A 503 -19.84 14.46 -18.88
N HIS A 504 -21.00 14.34 -19.50
CA HIS A 504 -22.32 14.51 -18.89
C HIS A 504 -23.14 13.21 -18.83
N ASP A 505 -22.48 12.04 -18.95
CA ASP A 505 -23.14 10.76 -18.86
C ASP A 505 -23.83 10.61 -17.50
N PRO A 506 -25.06 10.06 -17.45
CA PRO A 506 -25.78 9.83 -16.19
C PRO A 506 -25.01 8.90 -15.24
N HIS A 507 -24.25 7.94 -15.78
CA HIS A 507 -23.43 7.04 -14.98
C HIS A 507 -22.02 7.61 -14.74
N PRO A 508 -21.47 7.49 -13.52
CA PRO A 508 -20.16 8.11 -13.20
C PRO A 508 -18.97 7.44 -13.90
N ARG A 509 -19.03 6.17 -14.26
CA ARG A 509 -17.91 5.46 -14.91
C ARG A 509 -17.53 6.06 -16.27
N PRO A 510 -18.43 6.33 -17.25
CA PRO A 510 -18.07 7.04 -18.48
C PRO A 510 -17.51 8.44 -18.23
N ARG A 511 -17.98 9.14 -17.18
CA ARG A 511 -17.43 10.45 -16.81
C ARG A 511 -15.98 10.36 -16.35
N LEU A 512 -15.66 9.36 -15.50
CA LEU A 512 -14.28 9.09 -15.08
C LEU A 512 -13.36 8.84 -16.27
N GLU A 513 -13.73 7.89 -17.15
CA GLU A 513 -12.93 7.54 -18.33
C GLU A 513 -12.79 8.73 -19.30
N THR A 514 -13.79 9.60 -19.34
CA THR A 514 -13.71 10.86 -20.13
C THR A 514 -12.65 11.80 -19.57
N VAL A 515 -12.54 11.95 -18.25
CA VAL A 515 -11.50 12.76 -17.63
C VAL A 515 -10.11 12.20 -17.96
N VAL A 516 -9.92 10.88 -17.82
CA VAL A 516 -8.66 10.19 -18.13
C VAL A 516 -8.29 10.36 -19.61
N ALA A 517 -9.26 10.18 -20.52
CA ALA A 517 -9.06 10.36 -21.96
C ALA A 517 -8.68 11.81 -22.30
N CYS A 518 -9.40 12.78 -21.76
CA CYS A 518 -9.11 14.20 -21.96
C CYS A 518 -7.72 14.59 -21.48
N ALA A 519 -7.26 14.03 -20.36
CA ALA A 519 -5.94 14.29 -19.79
C ALA A 519 -4.79 13.83 -20.71
N SER A 520 -5.05 12.84 -21.56
CA SER A 520 -4.10 12.35 -22.58
C SER A 520 -4.10 13.17 -23.89
N ILE A 521 -5.05 14.12 -24.07
CA ILE A 521 -5.20 14.92 -25.28
C ILE A 521 -4.84 16.38 -24.96
N PRO A 522 -3.64 16.88 -25.31
CA PRO A 522 -3.14 18.17 -24.85
C PRO A 522 -3.76 19.35 -25.60
N THR A 523 -5.04 19.64 -25.39
CA THR A 523 -5.77 20.79 -25.97
C THR A 523 -6.61 21.50 -24.91
N ILE A 524 -6.88 22.80 -25.12
CA ILE A 524 -7.80 23.57 -24.25
C ILE A 524 -9.20 22.99 -24.25
N ASP A 525 -9.67 22.49 -25.39
CA ASP A 525 -10.98 21.88 -25.54
C ASP A 525 -11.10 20.63 -24.65
N SER A 526 -10.07 19.78 -24.63
CA SER A 526 -10.02 18.59 -23.76
C SER A 526 -9.98 18.99 -22.27
N PHE A 527 -9.18 20.00 -21.91
CA PHE A 527 -9.13 20.52 -20.55
C PHE A 527 -10.49 21.01 -20.07
N GLN A 528 -11.19 21.81 -20.89
CA GLN A 528 -12.53 22.29 -20.57
C GLN A 528 -13.58 21.19 -20.54
N THR A 529 -13.44 20.18 -21.42
CA THR A 529 -14.32 19.00 -21.43
C THR A 529 -14.14 18.17 -20.17
N ALA A 530 -12.90 17.95 -19.70
CA ALA A 530 -12.64 17.27 -18.42
C ALA A 530 -13.31 18.01 -17.25
N LEU A 531 -13.14 19.33 -17.16
CA LEU A 531 -13.75 20.15 -16.10
C LEU A 531 -15.29 20.14 -16.16
N SER A 532 -15.90 19.95 -17.34
CA SER A 532 -17.36 19.93 -17.46
C SER A 532 -18.03 18.74 -16.76
N VAL A 533 -17.25 17.73 -16.38
CA VAL A 533 -17.71 16.63 -15.52
C VAL A 533 -18.21 17.12 -14.15
N LEU A 534 -17.68 18.25 -13.65
CA LEU A 534 -18.14 18.90 -12.42
C LEU A 534 -19.63 19.24 -12.44
N ASP A 535 -20.23 19.42 -13.60
CA ASP A 535 -21.66 19.74 -13.76
C ASP A 535 -22.60 18.58 -13.38
N SER A 536 -22.07 17.36 -13.44
CA SER A 536 -22.85 16.12 -13.22
C SER A 536 -22.55 15.48 -11.87
N GLY A 537 -21.80 16.16 -11.01
CA GLY A 537 -21.34 15.68 -9.71
C GLY A 537 -20.09 14.80 -9.80
N THR A 538 -19.35 14.77 -8.70
CA THR A 538 -18.10 14.05 -8.58
C THR A 538 -18.14 13.03 -7.43
N ASP A 539 -17.20 12.09 -7.48
CA ASP A 539 -16.84 11.18 -6.41
C ASP A 539 -15.31 11.18 -6.23
N ARG A 540 -14.81 10.45 -5.26
CA ARG A 540 -13.38 10.40 -4.92
C ARG A 540 -12.46 10.04 -6.10
N PHE A 541 -12.93 9.18 -7.02
CA PHE A 541 -12.14 8.74 -8.17
C PHE A 541 -12.14 9.77 -9.29
N ILE A 542 -13.28 10.37 -9.58
CA ILE A 542 -13.39 11.48 -10.55
C ILE A 542 -12.59 12.69 -10.05
N GLU A 543 -12.67 13.06 -8.78
CA GLU A 543 -11.90 14.18 -8.21
C GLU A 543 -10.40 13.92 -8.28
N TYR A 544 -9.97 12.67 -8.03
CA TYR A 544 -8.59 12.27 -8.18
C TYR A 544 -8.12 12.44 -9.64
N ALA A 545 -8.88 11.87 -10.59
CA ALA A 545 -8.55 11.96 -12.03
C ALA A 545 -8.54 13.42 -12.55
N LEU A 546 -9.51 14.24 -12.12
CA LEU A 546 -9.55 15.67 -12.47
C LEU A 546 -8.34 16.41 -11.91
N SER A 547 -7.95 16.15 -10.68
CA SER A 547 -6.75 16.75 -10.08
C SER A 547 -5.49 16.37 -10.86
N GLN A 548 -5.37 15.10 -11.24
CA GLN A 548 -4.30 14.62 -12.09
C GLN A 548 -4.32 15.27 -13.47
N ALA A 549 -5.50 15.42 -14.09
CA ALA A 549 -5.69 16.06 -15.38
C ALA A 549 -5.28 17.56 -15.39
N VAL A 550 -5.54 18.28 -14.30
CA VAL A 550 -5.07 19.66 -14.13
C VAL A 550 -3.55 19.75 -14.24
N HIS A 551 -2.82 18.83 -13.63
CA HIS A 551 -1.36 18.78 -13.70
C HIS A 551 -0.86 18.27 -15.06
N ALA A 552 -1.47 17.24 -15.63
CA ALA A 552 -1.09 16.69 -16.93
C ALA A 552 -1.23 17.72 -18.06
N LEU A 553 -2.30 18.51 -18.03
CA LEU A 553 -2.59 19.54 -19.03
C LEU A 553 -2.05 20.93 -18.68
N LYS A 554 -1.21 21.05 -17.64
CA LYS A 554 -0.66 22.32 -17.17
C LYS A 554 0.03 23.12 -18.28
N SER A 555 0.82 22.46 -19.13
CA SER A 555 1.53 23.08 -20.24
C SER A 555 0.59 23.70 -21.29
N VAL A 556 -0.68 23.28 -21.29
CA VAL A 556 -1.70 23.75 -22.22
C VAL A 556 -2.50 24.92 -21.61
N TRP A 557 -3.06 24.73 -20.39
CA TRP A 557 -3.99 25.71 -19.83
C TRP A 557 -3.30 26.88 -19.12
N LEU A 558 -2.15 26.69 -18.49
CA LEU A 558 -1.51 27.74 -17.68
C LEU A 558 -1.04 28.93 -18.51
N PRO A 559 -0.33 28.77 -19.67
CA PRO A 559 0.08 29.88 -20.50
C PRO A 559 -1.11 30.68 -21.09
N GLU A 560 -2.18 29.98 -21.45
CA GLU A 560 -3.39 30.62 -21.98
C GLU A 560 -4.15 31.39 -20.88
N MET A 561 -4.12 30.92 -19.65
CA MET A 561 -4.67 31.62 -18.49
C MET A 561 -3.82 32.84 -18.14
N GLU A 562 -2.51 32.75 -18.11
CA GLU A 562 -1.60 33.86 -17.81
C GLU A 562 -1.66 34.97 -18.87
N SER A 563 -1.86 34.62 -20.12
CA SER A 563 -2.05 35.58 -21.21
C SER A 563 -3.45 36.18 -21.24
N GLY A 564 -4.36 35.73 -20.37
CA GLY A 564 -5.76 36.21 -20.34
C GLY A 564 -6.64 35.70 -21.48
N LYS A 565 -6.17 34.70 -22.24
CA LYS A 565 -6.94 34.14 -23.38
C LYS A 565 -7.87 33.03 -22.93
N LEU A 566 -7.51 32.27 -21.85
CA LEU A 566 -8.36 31.21 -21.32
C LEU A 566 -9.51 31.82 -20.52
N THR A 567 -10.73 31.56 -20.96
CA THR A 567 -11.94 31.84 -20.19
C THR A 567 -12.54 30.52 -19.77
N PHE A 568 -12.74 30.35 -18.48
CA PHE A 568 -13.45 29.18 -17.93
C PHE A 568 -14.94 29.32 -18.20
N ALA A 569 -15.57 28.22 -18.65
CA ALA A 569 -17.00 28.22 -18.94
C ALA A 569 -17.84 28.50 -17.67
N LYS A 570 -17.33 28.10 -16.50
CA LYS A 570 -17.94 28.37 -15.19
C LYS A 570 -16.88 28.72 -14.16
N PRO A 571 -17.24 29.58 -13.16
CA PRO A 571 -16.32 29.94 -12.08
C PRO A 571 -15.84 28.73 -11.23
N GLU A 572 -16.69 27.72 -11.09
CA GLU A 572 -16.37 26.48 -10.37
C GLU A 572 -15.19 25.73 -11.00
N TYR A 573 -15.06 25.78 -12.34
CA TYR A 573 -13.94 25.14 -13.06
C TYR A 573 -12.61 25.83 -12.71
N LEU A 574 -12.62 27.17 -12.64
CA LEU A 574 -11.46 27.91 -12.18
C LEU A 574 -11.11 27.57 -10.73
N ALA A 575 -12.11 27.56 -9.85
CA ALA A 575 -11.88 27.28 -8.43
C ALA A 575 -11.28 25.87 -8.22
N PHE A 576 -11.83 24.85 -8.88
CA PHE A 576 -11.29 23.49 -8.84
C PHE A 576 -9.87 23.43 -9.40
N THR A 577 -9.64 24.07 -10.56
CA THR A 577 -8.32 24.11 -11.19
C THR A 577 -7.26 24.70 -10.26
N LEU A 578 -7.56 25.82 -9.59
CA LEU A 578 -6.64 26.46 -8.66
C LEU A 578 -6.42 25.66 -7.38
N GLU A 579 -7.46 24.98 -6.89
CA GLU A 579 -7.37 24.09 -5.72
C GLU A 579 -6.45 22.90 -6.02
N ALA A 580 -6.64 22.24 -7.16
CA ALA A 580 -5.84 21.11 -7.58
C ALA A 580 -4.39 21.50 -7.89
N TYR A 581 -4.19 22.63 -8.59
CA TYR A 581 -2.86 23.12 -8.98
C TYR A 581 -2.00 23.51 -7.77
N GLY A 582 -2.58 24.20 -6.80
CA GLY A 582 -1.89 24.59 -5.58
C GLY A 582 -0.79 25.64 -5.77
N GLY A 583 0.04 25.82 -4.75
CA GLY A 583 1.20 26.71 -4.78
C GLY A 583 0.88 28.22 -4.74
N SER A 584 1.95 29.05 -4.72
CA SER A 584 1.82 30.50 -4.59
C SER A 584 1.14 31.16 -5.79
N GLU A 585 1.28 30.58 -6.95
CA GLU A 585 0.69 31.07 -8.20
C GLU A 585 -0.82 30.87 -8.19
N ALA A 586 -1.32 29.72 -7.74
CA ALA A 586 -2.75 29.49 -7.55
C ALA A 586 -3.36 30.50 -6.55
N ALA A 587 -2.64 30.84 -5.48
CA ALA A 587 -3.08 31.85 -4.54
C ALA A 587 -3.19 33.24 -5.18
N ARG A 588 -2.23 33.61 -6.04
CA ARG A 588 -2.29 34.88 -6.81
C ARG A 588 -3.52 34.93 -7.71
N MET A 589 -3.75 33.86 -8.45
CA MET A 589 -4.88 33.75 -9.36
C MET A 589 -6.22 33.72 -8.61
N ALA A 590 -6.30 33.07 -7.47
CA ALA A 590 -7.50 33.07 -6.62
C ALA A 590 -7.84 34.46 -6.09
N ARG A 591 -6.83 35.25 -5.70
CA ARG A 591 -7.04 36.68 -5.32
C ARG A 591 -7.59 37.50 -6.45
N GLU A 592 -7.09 37.28 -7.67
CA GLU A 592 -7.59 38.04 -8.83
C GLU A 592 -9.04 37.67 -9.15
N ALA A 593 -9.37 36.37 -9.12
CA ALA A 593 -10.71 35.87 -9.36
C ALA A 593 -11.73 36.40 -8.32
N LEU A 594 -11.32 36.55 -7.07
CA LEU A 594 -12.17 37.11 -6.00
C LEU A 594 -12.51 38.59 -6.15
N LYS A 595 -11.81 39.33 -7.03
CA LYS A 595 -12.17 40.72 -7.37
C LYS A 595 -13.41 40.79 -8.26
N SER A 596 -13.71 39.72 -8.97
CA SER A 596 -14.89 39.62 -9.83
C SER A 596 -16.12 39.16 -9.00
N SER A 597 -17.32 39.42 -9.49
CA SER A 597 -18.53 38.90 -8.90
C SER A 597 -18.64 37.41 -9.20
N VAL A 598 -18.44 36.59 -8.18
CA VAL A 598 -18.62 35.14 -8.22
C VAL A 598 -19.71 34.73 -7.24
N ASP A 599 -20.38 33.59 -7.50
CA ASP A 599 -21.35 33.02 -6.58
C ASP A 599 -20.71 32.59 -5.24
N LEU A 600 -21.56 32.33 -4.24
CA LEU A 600 -21.10 32.02 -2.88
C LEU A 600 -20.26 30.73 -2.82
N SER A 601 -20.62 29.69 -3.57
CA SER A 601 -19.92 28.41 -3.57
C SER A 601 -18.51 28.56 -4.13
N THR A 602 -18.37 29.16 -5.29
CA THR A 602 -17.09 29.48 -5.92
C THR A 602 -16.23 30.36 -5.02
N ARG A 603 -16.84 31.40 -4.43
CA ARG A 603 -16.15 32.28 -3.48
C ARG A 603 -15.56 31.48 -2.31
N ASN A 604 -16.34 30.59 -1.71
CA ASN A 604 -15.89 29.76 -0.59
C ASN A 604 -14.74 28.82 -0.99
N ARG A 605 -14.79 28.22 -2.18
CA ARG A 605 -13.68 27.41 -2.71
C ARG A 605 -12.42 28.24 -2.92
N LEU A 606 -12.51 29.41 -3.50
CA LEU A 606 -11.36 30.30 -3.68
C LEU A 606 -10.76 30.76 -2.35
N LEU A 607 -11.61 31.04 -1.35
CA LEU A 607 -11.15 31.35 0.01
C LEU A 607 -10.49 30.15 0.69
N ALA A 608 -10.97 28.92 0.45
CA ALA A 608 -10.33 27.71 0.94
C ALA A 608 -8.94 27.51 0.33
N VAL A 609 -8.76 27.80 -0.97
CA VAL A 609 -7.44 27.85 -1.60
C VAL A 609 -6.54 28.85 -0.86
N LEU A 610 -7.01 30.06 -0.64
CA LEU A 610 -6.23 31.09 0.06
C LEU A 610 -5.95 30.73 1.53
N ALA A 611 -6.86 30.05 2.21
CA ALA A 611 -6.64 29.59 3.58
C ALA A 611 -5.50 28.56 3.67
N ARG A 612 -5.38 27.67 2.68
CA ARG A 612 -4.38 26.61 2.65
C ARG A 612 -3.01 27.07 2.17
N ILE A 613 -2.97 27.91 1.15
CA ILE A 613 -1.73 28.26 0.42
C ILE A 613 -1.47 29.77 0.31
N GLY A 614 -2.39 30.60 0.75
CA GLY A 614 -2.29 32.06 0.72
C GLY A 614 -1.23 32.64 1.64
N ASN A 615 -1.07 33.94 1.56
CA ASN A 615 -0.16 34.72 2.42
C ASN A 615 -0.89 35.35 3.63
N ALA A 616 -0.17 36.17 4.39
CA ALA A 616 -0.70 36.84 5.56
C ALA A 616 -1.84 37.83 5.29
N ASP A 617 -1.84 38.48 4.10
CA ASP A 617 -2.89 39.42 3.71
C ASP A 617 -4.17 38.68 3.30
N ASP A 618 -4.03 37.45 2.75
CA ASP A 618 -5.15 36.57 2.44
C ASP A 618 -5.88 36.14 3.72
N ALA A 619 -5.13 35.82 4.78
CA ALA A 619 -5.72 35.49 6.07
C ALA A 619 -6.58 36.64 6.63
N LEU A 620 -6.11 37.88 6.50
CA LEU A 620 -6.88 39.04 6.89
C LEU A 620 -8.13 39.24 5.99
N THR A 621 -8.01 38.94 4.70
CA THR A 621 -9.13 39.00 3.76
C THR A 621 -10.22 38.00 4.12
N ILE A 622 -9.81 36.77 4.51
CA ILE A 622 -10.73 35.73 4.98
C ILE A 622 -11.45 36.16 6.24
N LEU A 623 -10.71 36.67 7.24
CA LEU A 623 -11.29 37.11 8.51
C LEU A 623 -12.22 38.31 8.39
N LYS A 624 -12.02 39.21 7.43
CA LYS A 624 -12.91 40.37 7.19
C LYS A 624 -14.27 39.97 6.63
N GLN A 625 -14.39 38.79 6.05
CA GLN A 625 -15.67 38.31 5.53
C GLN A 625 -16.50 37.70 6.67
N ASP A 626 -17.80 37.82 6.60
CA ASP A 626 -18.71 37.31 7.66
C ASP A 626 -18.88 35.75 7.49
N HIS A 627 -17.76 35.05 7.48
CA HIS A 627 -17.75 33.61 7.38
C HIS A 627 -17.61 32.98 8.77
N ARG A 628 -18.56 32.10 9.12
CA ARG A 628 -18.52 31.20 10.28
C ARG A 628 -18.19 29.78 9.84
N ASP A 629 -17.17 29.62 8.98
CA ASP A 629 -16.70 28.36 8.48
C ASP A 629 -15.51 27.88 9.33
N ALA A 630 -15.76 26.84 10.12
CA ALA A 630 -14.76 26.27 11.02
C ALA A 630 -13.58 25.65 10.25
N ASP A 631 -13.83 25.04 9.09
CA ASP A 631 -12.80 24.37 8.30
C ASP A 631 -11.84 25.36 7.65
N LEU A 632 -12.38 26.50 7.22
CA LEU A 632 -11.58 27.60 6.70
C LEU A 632 -10.65 28.17 7.78
N LEU A 633 -11.14 28.35 9.00
CA LEU A 633 -10.35 28.83 10.12
C LEU A 633 -9.32 27.80 10.59
N LYS A 634 -9.66 26.52 10.60
CA LYS A 634 -8.72 25.41 10.88
C LYS A 634 -7.61 25.36 9.81
N ALA A 635 -7.96 25.56 8.55
CA ALA A 635 -6.98 25.63 7.45
C ALA A 635 -6.00 26.80 7.63
N LEU A 636 -6.47 27.96 8.12
CA LEU A 636 -5.58 29.08 8.45
C LEU A 636 -4.63 28.76 9.62
N VAL A 637 -5.11 28.08 10.66
CA VAL A 637 -4.25 27.61 11.77
C VAL A 637 -3.17 26.68 11.24
N ALA A 638 -3.56 25.68 10.47
CA ALA A 638 -2.63 24.71 9.89
C ALA A 638 -1.62 25.34 8.91
N ASN A 639 -2.05 26.32 8.11
CA ASN A 639 -1.16 27.06 7.22
C ASN A 639 -0.15 27.91 8.01
N TRP A 640 -0.58 28.54 9.11
CA TRP A 640 0.33 29.22 10.01
C TRP A 640 1.40 28.29 10.59
N GLU A 641 0.97 27.15 11.16
CA GLU A 641 1.87 26.18 11.78
C GLU A 641 2.93 25.66 10.81
N ARG A 642 2.55 25.43 9.54
CA ARG A 642 3.47 24.94 8.50
C ARG A 642 4.38 26.02 7.92
N ARG A 643 3.90 27.25 7.75
CA ARG A 643 4.57 28.30 6.97
C ARG A 643 4.95 29.53 7.80
N HIS A 644 4.59 29.57 9.07
CA HIS A 644 4.86 30.67 10.01
C HIS A 644 4.36 32.04 9.48
N LEU A 645 3.23 32.05 8.78
CA LEU A 645 2.65 33.25 8.18
C LEU A 645 1.96 34.10 9.24
N LYS A 646 2.52 35.28 9.53
CA LYS A 646 1.98 36.22 10.50
C LYS A 646 1.54 37.50 9.82
N PRO A 647 0.27 37.92 9.94
CA PRO A 647 -0.16 39.23 9.48
C PRO A 647 0.56 40.35 10.26
N LYS A 648 0.87 41.45 9.59
CA LYS A 648 1.50 42.62 10.22
C LYS A 648 0.68 43.15 11.42
N THR A 649 -0.63 43.06 11.31
CA THR A 649 -1.55 43.46 12.38
C THR A 649 -2.60 42.36 12.56
N PRO A 650 -2.68 41.71 13.73
CA PRO A 650 -3.75 40.75 13.99
C PRO A 650 -5.12 41.46 13.92
N PHE A 651 -6.11 40.84 13.26
CA PHE A 651 -7.45 41.43 13.20
C PHE A 651 -8.23 41.19 14.51
N VAL A 652 -7.79 41.86 15.57
CA VAL A 652 -8.23 41.66 16.95
C VAL A 652 -9.75 41.79 17.15
N PRO A 653 -10.45 42.79 16.54
CA PRO A 653 -11.91 42.90 16.73
C PRO A 653 -12.65 41.66 16.26
N ARG A 654 -12.26 41.09 15.12
CA ARG A 654 -12.91 39.91 14.55
C ARG A 654 -12.56 38.65 15.34
N LEU A 655 -11.28 38.47 15.72
CA LEU A 655 -10.90 37.35 16.59
C LEU A 655 -11.66 37.42 17.92
N ARG A 656 -11.85 38.59 18.49
CA ARG A 656 -12.66 38.78 19.73
C ARG A 656 -14.12 38.38 19.54
N GLU A 657 -14.68 38.68 18.40
CA GLU A 657 -16.05 38.28 18.06
C GLU A 657 -16.13 36.73 17.99
N LEU A 658 -15.23 36.08 17.21
CA LEU A 658 -15.18 34.64 17.08
C LEU A 658 -14.88 33.91 18.41
N LEU A 659 -14.09 34.51 19.31
CA LEU A 659 -13.85 33.99 20.67
C LEU A 659 -15.11 33.91 21.53
N ARG A 660 -16.16 34.72 21.20
CA ARG A 660 -17.42 34.77 21.94
C ARG A 660 -18.48 33.81 21.38
N GLU A 661 -18.19 33.12 20.30
CA GLU A 661 -19.09 32.15 19.65
C GLU A 661 -19.20 30.84 20.46
N ALA A 662 -19.75 30.93 21.68
CA ALA A 662 -19.84 29.81 22.61
C ALA A 662 -20.63 28.60 22.06
N ASN A 663 -21.54 28.84 21.10
CA ASN A 663 -22.33 27.76 20.46
C ASN A 663 -21.58 27.01 19.34
N HIS A 664 -20.39 27.47 18.95
CA HIS A 664 -19.58 26.94 17.88
C HIS A 664 -18.14 26.67 18.38
N ALA A 665 -17.98 25.59 19.14
CA ALA A 665 -16.73 25.27 19.83
C ALA A 665 -15.52 25.20 18.88
N ASP A 666 -15.69 24.69 17.66
CA ASP A 666 -14.63 24.57 16.64
C ASP A 666 -14.15 25.94 16.14
N ILE A 667 -15.06 26.87 15.93
CA ILE A 667 -14.77 28.25 15.53
C ILE A 667 -14.02 28.96 16.65
N GLN A 668 -14.53 28.80 17.88
CA GLN A 668 -13.91 29.39 19.08
C GLN A 668 -12.48 28.86 19.28
N ALA A 669 -12.28 27.54 19.15
CA ALA A 669 -10.97 26.90 19.28
C ALA A 669 -9.98 27.40 18.20
N ALA A 670 -10.43 27.51 16.95
CA ALA A 670 -9.60 28.02 15.85
C ALA A 670 -9.24 29.51 16.08
N ALA A 671 -10.18 30.32 16.52
CA ALA A 671 -9.93 31.74 16.83
C ALA A 671 -8.94 31.92 18.00
N ILE A 672 -9.02 31.06 19.02
CA ILE A 672 -8.05 30.99 20.13
C ILE A 672 -6.66 30.65 19.57
N GLY A 673 -6.56 29.63 18.72
CA GLY A 673 -5.32 29.23 18.08
C GLY A 673 -4.68 30.36 17.28
N LEU A 674 -5.44 31.00 16.40
CA LEU A 674 -4.98 32.15 15.60
C LEU A 674 -4.53 33.32 16.48
N ALA A 675 -5.27 33.64 17.56
CA ALA A 675 -4.90 34.71 18.49
C ALA A 675 -3.53 34.46 19.14
N GLY A 676 -3.26 33.23 19.54
CA GLY A 676 -1.95 32.82 20.08
C GLY A 676 -0.84 32.93 19.05
N LEU A 677 -1.04 32.28 17.92
CA LEU A 677 -0.06 32.20 16.82
C LEU A 677 0.29 33.57 16.21
N TRP A 678 -0.67 34.48 16.14
CA TRP A 678 -0.47 35.84 15.62
C TRP A 678 -0.06 36.85 16.69
N HIS A 679 0.15 36.40 17.95
CA HIS A 679 0.52 37.24 19.08
C HIS A 679 -0.46 38.40 19.31
N ALA A 680 -1.76 38.15 19.26
CA ALA A 680 -2.81 39.10 19.52
C ALA A 680 -2.89 39.39 21.03
N ALA A 681 -1.89 40.10 21.57
CA ALA A 681 -1.69 40.30 22.99
C ALA A 681 -2.89 40.95 23.72
N GLU A 682 -3.69 41.72 23.00
CA GLU A 682 -4.91 42.39 23.50
C GLU A 682 -6.03 41.41 23.87
N LEU A 683 -5.95 40.12 23.34
CA LEU A 683 -6.90 39.05 23.65
C LEU A 683 -6.44 38.16 24.81
N ALA A 684 -5.24 38.40 25.34
CA ALA A 684 -4.68 37.55 26.40
C ALA A 684 -5.58 37.48 27.66
N PRO A 685 -6.27 38.56 28.11
CA PRO A 685 -7.18 38.46 29.28
C PRO A 685 -8.36 37.53 29.05
N GLU A 686 -8.97 37.57 27.85
CA GLU A 686 -10.11 36.74 27.48
C GLU A 686 -9.68 35.27 27.37
N ILE A 687 -8.52 35.00 26.75
CA ILE A 687 -7.93 33.66 26.61
C ILE A 687 -7.51 33.13 27.99
N GLU A 688 -6.96 33.96 28.88
CA GLU A 688 -6.59 33.55 30.22
C GLU A 688 -7.84 33.14 31.05
N LYS A 689 -8.96 33.81 30.87
CA LYS A 689 -10.24 33.43 31.49
C LYS A 689 -10.65 32.03 31.05
N LEU A 690 -10.59 31.72 29.73
CA LEU A 690 -10.93 30.41 29.18
C LEU A 690 -9.94 29.31 29.66
N ALA A 691 -8.65 29.63 29.71
CA ALA A 691 -7.62 28.71 30.18
C ALA A 691 -7.79 28.32 31.65
N ARG A 692 -8.24 29.29 32.50
CA ARG A 692 -8.47 29.09 33.94
C ARG A 692 -9.83 28.49 34.28
N ALA A 693 -10.81 28.54 33.39
CA ALA A 693 -12.15 28.03 33.62
C ALA A 693 -12.13 26.51 33.77
N ALA A 694 -12.44 25.99 34.95
CA ALA A 694 -12.44 24.58 35.25
C ALA A 694 -13.55 23.80 34.50
N ASP A 695 -14.62 24.48 34.19
CA ASP A 695 -15.82 24.01 33.49
C ASP A 695 -15.72 24.14 31.97
N ALA A 696 -14.68 24.81 31.44
CA ALA A 696 -14.49 24.92 30.00
C ALA A 696 -14.22 23.55 29.36
N PRO A 697 -14.88 23.24 28.24
CA PRO A 697 -14.61 21.97 27.50
C PRO A 697 -13.12 21.81 27.17
N PRO A 698 -12.56 20.58 27.23
CA PRO A 698 -11.15 20.32 26.90
C PRO A 698 -10.74 20.86 25.53
N GLY A 699 -11.63 20.80 24.52
CA GLY A 699 -11.42 21.34 23.16
C GLY A 699 -11.26 22.87 23.11
N ILE A 700 -11.66 23.59 24.13
CA ILE A 700 -11.46 25.04 24.27
C ILE A 700 -10.32 25.34 25.23
N ARG A 701 -10.26 24.65 26.36
CA ARG A 701 -9.29 24.90 27.41
C ARG A 701 -7.86 24.59 26.97
N ALA A 702 -7.65 23.50 26.23
CA ALA A 702 -6.32 23.12 25.76
C ALA A 702 -5.74 24.14 24.75
N PRO A 703 -6.44 24.55 23.69
CA PRO A 703 -5.97 25.65 22.82
C PRO A 703 -5.74 26.95 23.58
N ALA A 704 -6.57 27.26 24.59
CA ALA A 704 -6.42 28.48 25.40
C ALA A 704 -5.12 28.47 26.22
N LEU A 705 -4.73 27.33 26.80
CA LEU A 705 -3.46 27.17 27.53
C LEU A 705 -2.27 27.36 26.59
N THR A 706 -2.31 26.71 25.41
CA THR A 706 -1.26 26.84 24.39
C THR A 706 -1.10 28.30 23.94
N SER A 707 -2.19 28.96 23.63
CA SER A 707 -2.20 30.35 23.16
C SER A 707 -1.77 31.35 24.26
N LEU A 708 -2.18 31.07 25.50
CA LEU A 708 -1.74 31.88 26.64
C LEU A 708 -0.23 31.82 26.85
N GLY A 709 0.37 30.65 26.67
CA GLY A 709 1.83 30.46 26.67
C GLY A 709 2.51 31.31 25.61
N LEU A 710 1.97 31.32 24.37
CA LEU A 710 2.49 32.13 23.26
C LEU A 710 2.36 33.64 23.52
N LEU A 711 1.29 34.08 24.21
CA LEU A 711 0.99 35.49 24.43
C LEU A 711 1.69 36.08 25.65
N ARG A 712 1.89 35.32 26.73
CA ARG A 712 2.41 35.77 28.01
C ARG A 712 3.79 35.27 28.39
N GLY A 713 4.30 34.22 27.66
CA GLY A 713 5.59 33.64 27.95
C GLY A 713 5.75 33.17 29.39
N LYS A 714 6.92 33.43 29.98
CA LYS A 714 7.24 33.03 31.37
C LYS A 714 6.32 33.55 32.45
N ALA A 715 5.58 34.63 32.21
CA ALA A 715 4.68 35.22 33.23
C ALA A 715 3.56 34.27 33.69
N VAL A 716 3.22 33.24 32.86
CA VAL A 716 2.17 32.25 33.18
C VAL A 716 2.72 30.88 33.58
N ALA A 717 4.05 30.75 33.69
CA ALA A 717 4.71 29.45 34.00
C ALA A 717 4.18 28.85 35.33
N ALA A 718 4.05 29.65 36.38
CA ALA A 718 3.50 29.20 37.66
C ALA A 718 2.04 28.71 37.60
N THR A 719 1.23 29.25 36.68
CA THR A 719 -0.14 28.77 36.44
C THR A 719 -0.11 27.36 35.78
N PHE A 720 0.74 27.19 34.78
CA PHE A 720 0.90 25.89 34.12
C PHE A 720 1.46 24.83 35.06
N GLN A 721 2.48 25.21 35.88
CA GLN A 721 3.04 24.34 36.89
C GLN A 721 1.96 23.81 37.85
N LYS A 722 1.08 24.70 38.37
CA LYS A 722 -0.01 24.29 39.25
C LYS A 722 -0.95 23.28 38.57
N LEU A 723 -1.33 23.50 37.30
CA LEU A 723 -2.20 22.60 36.55
C LEU A 723 -1.54 21.23 36.32
N VAL A 724 -0.23 21.23 36.03
CA VAL A 724 0.51 19.97 35.81
C VAL A 724 0.68 19.21 37.14
N ALA A 725 0.86 19.90 38.25
CA ALA A 725 1.05 19.29 39.58
C ALA A 725 -0.25 18.78 40.22
N ASP A 726 -1.40 19.36 39.88
CA ASP A 726 -2.69 19.02 40.47
C ASP A 726 -3.19 17.64 40.03
N PRO A 727 -3.42 16.68 40.94
CA PRO A 727 -3.89 15.35 40.60
C PRO A 727 -5.32 15.31 40.02
N HIS A 728 -6.12 16.34 40.23
CA HIS A 728 -7.51 16.43 39.73
C HIS A 728 -7.63 17.02 38.34
N THR A 729 -6.52 17.50 37.75
CA THR A 729 -6.51 18.03 36.41
C THR A 729 -6.69 16.89 35.38
N THR A 730 -7.57 17.10 34.39
CA THR A 730 -7.84 16.08 33.36
C THR A 730 -6.63 15.84 32.45
N PRO A 731 -6.45 14.63 31.89
CA PRO A 731 -5.31 14.29 31.02
C PRO A 731 -5.07 15.27 29.87
N ALA A 732 -6.11 15.69 29.16
CA ALA A 732 -6.01 16.65 28.05
C ALA A 732 -5.47 18.04 28.52
N VAL A 733 -5.88 18.49 29.68
CA VAL A 733 -5.42 19.77 30.26
C VAL A 733 -3.98 19.64 30.77
N ILE A 734 -3.62 18.51 31.40
CA ILE A 734 -2.24 18.22 31.80
C ILE A 734 -1.32 18.25 30.58
N GLN A 735 -1.71 17.59 29.48
CA GLN A 735 -0.93 17.53 28.24
C GLN A 735 -0.68 18.96 27.69
N ALA A 736 -1.74 19.75 27.59
CA ALA A 736 -1.64 21.11 27.05
C ALA A 736 -0.82 22.02 27.97
N ALA A 737 -1.05 21.94 29.30
CA ALA A 737 -0.31 22.74 30.28
C ALA A 737 1.18 22.35 30.36
N ASN A 738 1.49 21.05 30.29
CA ASN A 738 2.87 20.57 30.27
C ASN A 738 3.60 21.02 29.01
N ALA A 739 2.97 20.84 27.83
CA ALA A 739 3.53 21.31 26.56
C ALA A 739 3.76 22.83 26.55
N ALA A 740 2.80 23.61 27.08
CA ALA A 740 2.94 25.06 27.23
C ALA A 740 4.08 25.42 28.21
N LEU A 741 4.20 24.70 29.33
CA LEU A 741 5.24 24.93 30.33
C LEU A 741 6.64 24.63 29.76
N VAL A 742 6.80 23.50 29.02
CA VAL A 742 8.05 23.16 28.32
C VAL A 742 8.48 24.28 27.38
N ARG A 743 7.53 24.87 26.67
CA ARG A 743 7.79 25.98 25.72
C ARG A 743 8.21 27.27 26.41
N VAL A 744 7.64 27.61 27.58
CA VAL A 744 7.87 28.89 28.25
C VAL A 744 9.00 28.84 29.28
N ASP A 745 9.18 27.68 29.96
CA ASP A 745 10.25 27.43 30.92
C ASP A 745 10.53 25.93 31.08
N ILE A 746 11.41 25.40 30.21
CA ILE A 746 11.73 23.98 30.16
C ILE A 746 12.33 23.43 31.45
N SER A 747 13.09 24.25 32.20
CA SER A 747 13.72 23.81 33.45
C SER A 747 12.65 23.61 34.55
N LEU A 748 11.73 24.56 34.70
CA LEU A 748 10.60 24.44 35.62
C LEU A 748 9.66 23.30 35.22
N ALA A 749 9.47 23.10 33.91
CA ALA A 749 8.70 21.98 33.37
C ALA A 749 9.33 20.63 33.75
N ALA A 750 10.67 20.50 33.59
CA ALA A 750 11.38 19.26 33.91
C ALA A 750 11.34 18.94 35.41
N GLU A 751 11.51 19.92 36.28
CA GLU A 751 11.36 19.72 37.73
C GLU A 751 9.95 19.28 38.10
N THR A 752 8.95 19.93 37.53
CA THR A 752 7.53 19.62 37.75
C THR A 752 7.20 18.21 37.23
N ALA A 753 7.67 17.90 36.03
CA ALA A 753 7.48 16.60 35.42
C ALA A 753 8.19 15.49 36.21
N ALA A 754 9.44 15.68 36.62
CA ALA A 754 10.20 14.71 37.40
C ALA A 754 9.53 14.37 38.73
N ALA A 755 9.00 15.39 39.43
CA ALA A 755 8.26 15.19 40.68
C ALA A 755 7.00 14.33 40.50
N ARG A 756 6.32 14.45 39.37
CA ARG A 756 5.14 13.65 39.06
C ARG A 756 5.51 12.28 38.52
N LEU A 757 6.47 12.21 37.61
CA LEU A 757 6.97 10.98 36.99
C LEU A 757 7.61 10.04 38.03
N SER A 758 8.24 10.55 39.08
CA SER A 758 8.86 9.71 40.12
C SER A 758 7.84 8.78 40.84
N LYS A 759 6.55 9.06 40.73
CA LYS A 759 5.45 8.33 41.38
C LYS A 759 4.39 7.87 40.36
N VAL A 760 4.71 7.92 39.08
CA VAL A 760 3.75 7.56 38.03
C VAL A 760 3.39 6.08 38.11
N SER A 761 2.10 5.78 37.96
CA SER A 761 1.53 4.43 38.08
C SER A 761 0.84 3.93 36.81
N SER A 762 0.94 4.69 35.70
CA SER A 762 0.43 4.26 34.41
C SER A 762 1.28 4.77 33.25
N ASP A 763 1.35 3.99 32.19
CA ASP A 763 2.06 4.33 30.95
C ASP A 763 1.46 5.56 30.27
N GLU A 764 0.12 5.72 30.30
CA GLU A 764 -0.59 6.83 29.69
C GLU A 764 -0.15 8.17 30.32
N MET A 765 -0.08 8.23 31.65
CA MET A 765 0.38 9.44 32.34
C MET A 765 1.87 9.69 32.07
N ALA A 766 2.68 8.63 31.98
CA ALA A 766 4.09 8.75 31.62
C ALA A 766 4.25 9.34 30.20
N VAL A 767 3.45 8.89 29.22
CA VAL A 767 3.44 9.43 27.85
C VAL A 767 3.07 10.92 27.87
N LEU A 768 2.00 11.33 28.55
CA LEU A 768 1.56 12.72 28.62
C LEU A 768 2.63 13.65 29.21
N MET A 769 3.36 13.15 30.21
CA MET A 769 4.40 13.94 30.85
C MET A 769 5.71 13.97 30.08
N LEU A 770 6.05 12.90 29.38
CA LEU A 770 7.31 12.74 28.67
C LEU A 770 7.31 13.41 27.28
N THR A 771 6.22 13.23 26.52
CA THR A 771 6.13 13.62 25.09
C THR A 771 6.58 15.07 24.82
N PRO A 772 6.17 16.10 25.59
CA PRO A 772 6.59 17.47 25.32
C PRO A 772 8.11 17.71 25.37
N PHE A 773 8.84 16.92 26.14
CA PHE A 773 10.31 17.02 26.25
C PHE A 773 11.02 16.34 25.08
N LEU A 774 10.35 15.43 24.39
CA LEU A 774 10.91 14.69 23.25
C LEU A 774 10.80 15.47 21.94
N VAL A 775 10.02 16.53 21.86
CA VAL A 775 9.84 17.36 20.66
C VAL A 775 11.01 18.32 20.41
N GLY A 776 11.73 18.74 21.45
CA GLY A 776 12.88 19.66 21.37
C GLY A 776 14.21 18.96 21.54
N GLY A 777 15.28 19.47 20.90
CA GLY A 777 16.60 18.82 20.82
C GLY A 777 17.29 18.49 22.16
N SER A 778 17.06 19.25 23.22
CA SER A 778 17.70 19.04 24.55
C SER A 778 16.69 18.68 25.67
N GLY A 779 15.42 18.51 25.32
CA GLY A 779 14.37 18.31 26.32
C GLY A 779 14.54 17.02 27.13
N GLY A 780 14.88 15.92 26.48
CA GLY A 780 15.15 14.63 27.10
C GLY A 780 16.34 14.70 28.08
N GLU A 781 17.43 15.37 27.72
CA GLU A 781 18.59 15.57 28.59
C GLU A 781 18.25 16.39 29.85
N ILE A 782 17.47 17.47 29.68
CA ILE A 782 17.04 18.32 30.79
C ILE A 782 16.12 17.56 31.74
N LEU A 783 15.19 16.75 31.19
CA LEU A 783 14.33 15.90 32.00
C LEU A 783 15.12 14.80 32.71
N ALA A 784 16.10 14.18 32.05
CA ALA A 784 16.99 13.18 32.65
C ALA A 784 17.72 13.77 33.86
N ALA A 785 18.30 14.96 33.71
CA ALA A 785 18.97 15.68 34.81
C ALA A 785 18.02 16.04 35.97
N ALA A 786 16.74 16.26 35.70
CA ALA A 786 15.74 16.48 36.73
C ALA A 786 15.34 15.19 37.44
N LEU A 787 15.22 14.09 36.71
CA LEU A 787 14.93 12.76 37.28
C LEU A 787 16.06 12.22 38.15
N GLU A 788 17.33 12.54 37.86
CA GLU A 788 18.47 12.19 38.70
C GLU A 788 18.42 12.84 40.11
N LYS A 789 17.67 13.94 40.25
CA LYS A 789 17.54 14.69 41.54
C LYS A 789 16.39 14.17 42.42
N VAL A 790 15.52 13.29 41.92
CA VAL A 790 14.39 12.74 42.66
C VAL A 790 14.59 11.25 42.89
N HIS A 791 13.94 10.74 43.96
CA HIS A 791 13.91 9.27 44.16
C HIS A 791 12.95 8.62 43.18
N LEU A 792 13.47 8.01 42.12
CA LEU A 792 12.70 7.36 41.08
C LEU A 792 12.45 5.90 41.46
N GLN A 793 11.20 5.52 41.68
CA GLN A 793 10.82 4.15 41.95
C GLN A 793 11.00 3.26 40.73
N ALA A 794 11.41 1.99 40.88
CA ALA A 794 11.63 1.06 39.80
C ALA A 794 10.37 0.84 38.92
N THR A 795 9.18 0.78 39.55
CA THR A 795 7.89 0.68 38.84
C THR A 795 7.59 1.94 38.03
N ALA A 796 7.84 3.12 38.57
CA ALA A 796 7.68 4.37 37.85
C ALA A 796 8.69 4.49 36.69
N ALA A 797 9.95 4.08 36.92
CA ALA A 797 10.97 4.02 35.87
C ALA A 797 10.56 3.07 34.75
N GLN A 798 9.87 1.97 35.05
CA GLN A 798 9.32 1.07 34.04
C GLN A 798 8.24 1.74 33.18
N HIS A 799 7.29 2.45 33.79
CA HIS A 799 6.27 3.20 33.06
C HIS A 799 6.86 4.29 32.15
N ILE A 800 7.89 5.00 32.63
CA ILE A 800 8.59 6.01 31.83
C ILE A 800 9.37 5.35 30.69
N SER A 801 10.04 4.22 30.93
CA SER A 801 10.73 3.45 29.91
C SER A 801 9.78 2.96 28.82
N ASN A 802 8.61 2.45 29.22
CA ASN A 802 7.56 2.07 28.26
C ASN A 802 7.11 3.26 27.42
N ALA A 803 6.91 4.43 28.04
CA ALA A 803 6.52 5.66 27.36
C ALA A 803 7.61 6.15 26.40
N LEU A 804 8.86 6.08 26.78
CA LEU A 804 10.01 6.41 25.93
C LEU A 804 10.11 5.48 24.73
N THR A 805 10.01 4.18 24.96
CA THR A 805 10.02 3.17 23.91
C THR A 805 8.86 3.37 22.92
N ARG A 806 7.65 3.66 23.43
CA ARG A 806 6.49 3.98 22.59
C ARG A 806 6.66 5.24 21.74
N SER A 807 7.48 6.17 22.18
CA SER A 807 7.78 7.38 21.40
C SER A 807 8.68 7.09 20.19
N GLY A 808 9.31 5.92 20.14
CA GLY A 808 10.28 5.55 19.11
C GLY A 808 11.56 6.40 19.16
N ARG A 809 11.80 7.13 20.25
CA ARG A 809 13.02 7.95 20.39
C ARG A 809 14.06 7.24 21.25
N LEU A 810 15.28 7.25 20.76
CA LEU A 810 16.45 6.79 21.49
C LEU A 810 17.09 7.98 22.19
N ASP A 811 16.79 8.17 23.49
CA ASP A 811 17.49 9.12 24.34
C ASP A 811 18.39 8.33 25.31
N LEU A 812 19.69 8.29 25.01
CA LEU A 812 20.65 7.46 25.76
C LEU A 812 20.81 7.92 27.21
N ARG A 813 20.70 9.22 27.49
CA ARG A 813 20.84 9.73 28.85
C ARG A 813 19.62 9.40 29.67
N LEU A 814 18.44 9.64 29.14
CA LEU A 814 17.18 9.30 29.81
C LEU A 814 17.07 7.79 30.03
N SER A 815 17.37 6.98 29.01
CA SER A 815 17.41 5.52 29.13
C SER A 815 18.36 5.06 30.22
N GLY A 816 19.57 5.63 30.29
CA GLY A 816 20.52 5.28 31.33
C GLY A 816 20.06 5.61 32.77
N VAL A 817 19.32 6.72 32.96
CA VAL A 817 18.69 7.05 34.26
C VAL A 817 17.62 6.03 34.63
N LEU A 818 16.79 5.66 33.66
CA LEU A 818 15.71 4.71 33.85
C LEU A 818 16.23 3.28 34.13
N ASP A 819 17.28 2.87 33.43
CA ASP A 819 17.89 1.55 33.60
C ASP A 819 18.55 1.41 34.99
N ARG A 820 19.25 2.46 35.46
CA ARG A 820 19.79 2.48 36.85
C ARG A 820 18.68 2.36 37.88
N ALA A 821 17.58 3.08 37.71
CA ALA A 821 16.44 3.02 38.62
C ALA A 821 15.75 1.66 38.64
N ARG A 822 15.82 0.92 37.52
CA ARG A 822 15.26 -0.44 37.37
C ARG A 822 16.24 -1.54 37.80
N GLY A 823 17.49 -1.21 38.10
CA GLY A 823 18.53 -2.19 38.37
C GLY A 823 19.03 -2.96 37.16
N LEU A 824 18.86 -2.40 35.95
CA LEU A 824 19.24 -3.00 34.66
C LEU A 824 20.55 -2.35 34.15
N GLU A 825 21.66 -2.59 34.80
CA GLU A 825 22.98 -2.16 34.31
C GLU A 825 23.61 -3.30 33.49
N GLY A 826 23.52 -3.22 32.16
CA GLY A 826 24.17 -4.19 31.28
C GLY A 826 24.18 -3.73 29.82
N LYS A 827 25.35 -3.80 29.19
CA LYS A 827 25.45 -3.67 27.72
C LYS A 827 24.93 -4.94 27.07
N ALA A 828 24.26 -4.82 25.91
CA ALA A 828 23.94 -5.97 25.09
C ALA A 828 25.20 -6.82 24.90
N PRO A 829 25.12 -8.17 24.96
CA PRO A 829 26.27 -9.03 24.76
C PRO A 829 26.87 -8.80 23.37
N ALA A 830 28.19 -8.99 23.26
CA ALA A 830 28.82 -9.00 21.95
C ALA A 830 28.21 -10.11 21.08
N TYR A 831 28.14 -9.87 19.78
CA TYR A 831 27.65 -10.88 18.85
C TYR A 831 28.49 -12.16 18.90
N ASP A 832 27.83 -13.30 19.00
CA ASP A 832 28.44 -14.61 18.96
C ASP A 832 27.58 -15.57 18.08
N ALA A 833 28.07 -15.87 16.88
CA ALA A 833 27.40 -16.75 15.95
C ALA A 833 27.20 -18.17 16.52
N ALA A 834 28.15 -18.67 17.30
CA ALA A 834 28.06 -19.99 17.93
C ALA A 834 26.97 -19.99 19.01
N PHE A 835 26.78 -18.91 19.74
CA PHE A 835 25.68 -18.72 20.67
C PHE A 835 24.32 -18.76 19.95
N VAL A 836 24.21 -18.05 18.81
CA VAL A 836 22.98 -18.03 17.98
C VAL A 836 22.60 -19.45 17.56
N GLN A 837 23.54 -20.21 17.03
CA GLN A 837 23.29 -21.59 16.60
C GLN A 837 22.90 -22.49 17.76
N ARG A 838 23.56 -22.38 18.91
CA ARG A 838 23.19 -23.16 20.12
C ARG A 838 21.78 -22.78 20.60
N LEU A 839 21.45 -21.49 20.65
CA LEU A 839 20.12 -21.07 21.07
C LEU A 839 19.04 -21.52 20.06
N ALA A 840 19.34 -21.45 18.76
CA ALA A 840 18.40 -21.93 17.74
C ALA A 840 18.11 -23.44 17.88
N ALA A 841 19.15 -24.24 18.22
CA ALA A 841 18.97 -25.66 18.51
C ALA A 841 18.13 -25.88 19.77
N GLU A 842 18.37 -25.12 20.86
CA GLU A 842 17.59 -25.19 22.10
C GLU A 842 16.11 -24.79 21.89
N VAL A 843 15.86 -23.77 21.07
CA VAL A 843 14.51 -23.33 20.69
C VAL A 843 13.75 -24.45 20.00
N ARG A 844 14.40 -25.11 19.04
CA ARG A 844 13.80 -26.25 18.34
C ARG A 844 13.54 -27.45 19.26
N ALA A 845 14.49 -27.77 20.16
CA ALA A 845 14.43 -28.97 21.01
C ALA A 845 13.45 -28.83 22.20
N SER A 846 13.33 -27.64 22.80
CA SER A 846 12.64 -27.48 24.09
C SER A 846 11.97 -26.12 24.33
N GLY A 847 11.79 -25.28 23.28
CA GLY A 847 11.14 -24.01 23.44
C GLY A 847 9.63 -24.12 23.68
N ASP A 848 9.10 -23.31 24.61
CA ASP A 848 7.69 -23.27 24.95
C ASP A 848 7.06 -21.97 24.36
N PRO A 849 6.29 -22.05 23.27
CA PRO A 849 5.70 -20.88 22.66
C PRO A 849 4.57 -20.25 23.50
N ALA A 850 3.89 -21.01 24.36
CA ALA A 850 2.84 -20.48 25.22
C ALA A 850 3.44 -19.54 26.28
N ARG A 851 4.49 -20.00 26.98
CA ARG A 851 5.25 -19.12 27.87
C ARG A 851 5.94 -17.97 27.15
N GLY A 852 6.42 -18.20 25.94
CA GLY A 852 7.00 -17.18 25.09
C GLY A 852 6.03 -16.05 24.79
N LYS A 853 4.76 -16.37 24.55
CA LYS A 853 3.68 -15.39 24.38
C LYS A 853 3.49 -14.51 25.62
N GLU A 854 3.50 -15.12 26.80
CA GLU A 854 3.41 -14.38 28.07
C GLU A 854 4.61 -13.42 28.22
N ILE A 855 5.83 -13.90 27.93
CA ILE A 855 7.05 -13.10 27.99
C ILE A 855 7.01 -11.95 27.01
N PHE A 856 6.50 -12.15 25.78
CA PHE A 856 6.32 -11.10 24.78
C PHE A 856 5.41 -9.97 25.26
N GLN A 857 4.43 -10.29 26.11
CA GLN A 857 3.47 -9.34 26.67
C GLN A 857 3.92 -8.70 27.99
N LEU A 858 5.07 -9.10 28.54
CA LEU A 858 5.57 -8.52 29.78
C LEU A 858 5.94 -7.04 29.58
N PRO A 859 5.57 -6.15 30.52
CA PRO A 859 5.93 -4.72 30.46
C PRO A 859 7.43 -4.48 30.35
N GLN A 860 8.27 -5.30 30.94
CA GLN A 860 9.72 -5.13 30.93
C GLN A 860 10.39 -5.45 29.59
N THR A 861 9.78 -6.28 28.75
CA THR A 861 10.28 -6.56 27.39
C THR A 861 9.84 -5.54 26.37
N THR A 862 8.77 -4.78 26.66
CA THR A 862 8.20 -3.70 25.85
C THR A 862 7.88 -4.04 24.38
N CYS A 863 7.89 -5.33 24.00
CA CYS A 863 7.69 -5.77 22.62
C CYS A 863 6.37 -5.24 22.01
N THR A 864 5.27 -5.31 22.79
CA THR A 864 3.93 -4.86 22.39
C THR A 864 3.80 -3.33 22.29
N ALA A 865 4.80 -2.56 22.71
CA ALA A 865 4.82 -1.11 22.58
C ALA A 865 5.08 -0.66 21.13
N CYS A 866 5.83 -1.47 20.36
CA CYS A 866 6.26 -1.15 19.00
C CYS A 866 5.73 -2.15 17.97
N HIS A 867 5.53 -3.41 18.35
CA HIS A 867 5.18 -4.48 17.43
C HIS A 867 3.72 -4.92 17.57
N GLN A 868 3.07 -5.14 16.44
CA GLN A 868 1.76 -5.77 16.36
C GLN A 868 1.92 -7.28 16.16
N VAL A 869 1.01 -8.04 16.74
CA VAL A 869 0.82 -9.47 16.50
C VAL A 869 -0.69 -9.75 16.51
N ALA A 870 -1.23 -10.35 15.46
CA ALA A 870 -2.66 -10.67 15.40
C ALA A 870 -3.10 -11.53 16.59
N GLY A 871 -4.23 -11.16 17.22
CA GLY A 871 -4.75 -11.85 18.40
C GLY A 871 -4.06 -11.49 19.73
N ILE A 872 -3.09 -10.60 19.73
CA ILE A 872 -2.52 -9.98 20.92
C ILE A 872 -2.94 -8.52 20.94
N LYS A 873 -3.63 -8.10 21.99
CA LYS A 873 -3.94 -6.69 22.19
C LYS A 873 -2.64 -5.96 22.51
N GLY A 874 -2.14 -5.19 21.56
CA GLY A 874 -1.10 -4.19 21.77
C GLY A 874 -1.63 -3.06 22.64
N LEU A 875 -0.74 -2.30 23.23
CA LEU A 875 -1.11 -1.17 24.11
C LEU A 875 -1.79 -0.03 23.35
N VAL A 876 -1.63 0.05 22.02
CA VAL A 876 -2.32 1.02 21.16
C VAL A 876 -2.57 0.39 19.79
N PRO A 877 -3.79 0.39 19.24
CA PRO A 877 -4.06 -0.01 17.85
C PRO A 877 -3.32 0.89 16.86
N GLY A 878 -2.70 0.31 15.83
CA GLY A 878 -2.08 1.06 14.73
C GLY A 878 -0.67 1.60 15.02
N THR A 879 0.14 0.91 15.82
CA THR A 879 1.54 1.33 16.04
C THR A 879 2.45 0.82 14.94
N ASP A 880 2.87 1.71 14.02
CA ASP A 880 3.85 1.42 12.96
C ASP A 880 5.30 1.72 13.37
N ILE A 881 5.61 1.73 14.67
CA ILE A 881 6.96 1.99 15.17
C ILE A 881 7.89 0.84 14.81
N GLY A 882 7.45 -0.40 15.03
CA GLY A 882 8.15 -1.60 14.61
C GLY A 882 7.33 -2.38 13.59
N PRO A 883 7.96 -3.28 12.82
CA PRO A 883 7.24 -4.12 11.88
C PRO A 883 6.19 -5.01 12.59
N ASP A 884 5.08 -5.29 11.88
CA ASP A 884 4.14 -6.31 12.29
C ASP A 884 4.83 -7.68 12.32
N LEU A 885 4.74 -8.38 13.44
CA LEU A 885 5.35 -9.68 13.67
C LEU A 885 4.39 -10.85 13.49
N THR A 886 3.14 -10.62 13.09
CA THR A 886 2.09 -11.66 12.94
C THR A 886 2.56 -12.84 12.10
N THR A 887 3.46 -12.61 11.16
CA THR A 887 3.97 -13.63 10.23
C THR A 887 5.50 -13.79 10.28
N VAL A 888 6.16 -13.27 11.30
CA VAL A 888 7.64 -13.25 11.35
C VAL A 888 8.25 -14.67 11.31
N GLY A 889 7.64 -15.63 11.98
CA GLY A 889 8.06 -17.03 11.95
C GLY A 889 7.70 -17.78 10.66
N ALA A 890 6.97 -17.14 9.76
CA ALA A 890 6.71 -17.67 8.42
C ALA A 890 7.75 -17.20 7.39
N GLY A 891 8.39 -16.06 7.63
CA GLY A 891 9.32 -15.42 6.70
C GLY A 891 10.79 -15.47 7.11
N LEU A 892 11.10 -15.67 8.39
CA LEU A 892 12.46 -15.64 8.92
C LEU A 892 12.86 -16.95 9.56
N PRO A 893 14.07 -17.49 9.31
CA PRO A 893 14.64 -18.60 10.06
C PRO A 893 14.95 -18.21 11.50
N THR A 894 15.05 -19.23 12.37
CA THR A 894 15.18 -19.05 13.82
C THR A 894 16.42 -18.23 14.22
N ASP A 895 17.55 -18.46 13.57
CA ASP A 895 18.79 -17.73 13.83
C ASP A 895 18.67 -16.24 13.51
N ILE A 896 18.02 -15.88 12.43
CA ILE A 896 17.75 -14.47 12.07
C ILE A 896 16.77 -13.81 13.04
N ILE A 897 15.77 -14.54 13.55
CA ILE A 897 14.89 -14.04 14.62
C ILE A 897 15.70 -13.77 15.89
N ILE A 898 16.63 -14.65 16.26
CA ILE A 898 17.51 -14.46 17.40
C ILE A 898 18.38 -13.22 17.20
N ASP A 899 19.00 -13.08 16.04
CA ASP A 899 19.82 -11.91 15.69
C ASP A 899 19.02 -10.61 15.82
N SER A 900 17.83 -10.57 15.25
CA SER A 900 16.97 -9.38 15.26
C SER A 900 16.51 -8.99 16.67
N VAL A 901 16.33 -9.96 17.56
CA VAL A 901 15.90 -9.69 18.95
C VAL A 901 17.06 -9.25 19.83
N LEU A 902 18.24 -9.84 19.67
CA LEU A 902 19.41 -9.58 20.55
C LEU A 902 20.29 -8.43 20.04
N TRP A 903 20.40 -8.29 18.73
CA TRP A 903 21.27 -7.28 18.09
C TRP A 903 20.50 -6.52 16.99
N PRO A 904 19.46 -5.76 17.32
CA PRO A 904 18.52 -5.18 16.36
C PRO A 904 19.17 -4.21 15.35
N ALA A 905 20.36 -3.70 15.65
CA ALA A 905 21.10 -2.83 14.73
C ALA A 905 21.92 -3.60 13.67
N ARG A 906 22.01 -4.95 13.75
CA ARG A 906 22.81 -5.72 12.78
C ARG A 906 22.12 -5.88 11.45
N GLN A 907 20.80 -6.08 11.48
CA GLN A 907 19.97 -6.22 10.30
C GLN A 907 18.65 -5.49 10.54
N ILE A 908 18.49 -4.38 9.87
CA ILE A 908 17.29 -3.56 9.98
C ILE A 908 16.38 -3.88 8.80
N LYS A 909 15.11 -4.15 9.09
CA LYS A 909 14.13 -4.38 8.03
C LYS A 909 13.98 -3.14 7.18
N GLU A 910 13.91 -3.33 5.87
CA GLU A 910 13.63 -2.27 4.90
C GLU A 910 12.41 -1.41 5.32
N GLY A 911 12.53 -0.09 5.16
CA GLY A 911 11.53 0.87 5.61
C GLY A 911 11.52 1.14 7.12
N TYR A 912 12.48 0.57 7.89
CA TYR A 912 12.64 0.77 9.33
C TYR A 912 14.02 1.28 9.74
N THR A 913 14.82 1.77 8.78
CA THR A 913 16.02 2.55 9.08
C THR A 913 15.57 3.95 9.50
N ALA A 914 15.81 4.29 10.74
CA ALA A 914 15.34 5.54 11.31
C ALA A 914 16.37 6.66 11.13
N VAL A 915 15.87 7.87 10.93
CA VAL A 915 16.64 9.11 10.88
C VAL A 915 16.19 10.06 11.98
N SER A 916 17.13 10.90 12.44
CA SER A 916 16.84 12.05 13.27
C SER A 916 17.09 13.32 12.47
N ILE A 917 16.07 14.14 12.34
CA ILE A 917 16.11 15.39 11.57
C ILE A 917 15.97 16.56 12.53
N THR A 918 16.96 17.44 12.54
CA THR A 918 16.89 18.72 13.26
C THR A 918 16.67 19.83 12.24
N THR A 919 15.62 20.60 12.40
CA THR A 919 15.30 21.75 11.54
C THR A 919 16.02 23.02 12.02
N ARG A 920 16.10 24.05 11.16
CA ARG A 920 16.73 25.34 11.47
C ARG A 920 16.03 26.11 12.58
N ASP A 921 14.74 25.85 12.80
CA ASP A 921 13.95 26.35 13.93
C ASP A 921 14.06 25.45 15.18
N ASN A 922 15.04 24.55 15.19
CA ASN A 922 15.41 23.67 16.29
C ASN A 922 14.34 22.66 16.71
N GLN A 923 13.46 22.26 15.76
CA GLN A 923 12.56 21.11 15.95
C GLN A 923 13.33 19.83 15.64
N VAL A 924 13.04 18.77 16.40
CA VAL A 924 13.64 17.45 16.18
C VAL A 924 12.57 16.44 15.86
N TYR A 925 12.69 15.81 14.70
CA TYR A 925 11.83 14.73 14.24
C TYR A 925 12.65 13.44 14.22
N THR A 926 12.05 12.34 14.67
CA THR A 926 12.65 11.00 14.57
C THR A 926 11.66 10.07 13.91
N GLY A 927 12.08 9.39 12.88
CA GLY A 927 11.16 8.52 12.16
C GLY A 927 11.80 7.86 10.96
N TYR A 928 10.94 7.38 10.11
CA TYR A 928 11.30 6.71 8.87
C TYR A 928 11.00 7.62 7.69
N GLU A 929 11.96 7.75 6.80
CA GLU A 929 11.72 8.47 5.55
C GLU A 929 10.69 7.68 4.73
N ASP A 930 9.57 8.33 4.43
CA ASP A 930 8.50 7.74 3.65
C ASP A 930 8.74 8.01 2.16
N ARG A 931 8.91 9.30 1.82
CA ARG A 931 9.21 9.77 0.46
C ARG A 931 9.76 11.18 0.46
N THR A 932 10.38 11.56 -0.66
CA THR A 932 10.79 12.94 -0.95
C THR A 932 10.07 13.43 -2.19
N GLU A 933 9.44 14.60 -2.11
CA GLU A 933 8.70 15.22 -3.21
C GLU A 933 9.15 16.67 -3.37
N GLY A 934 9.88 16.97 -4.42
CA GLY A 934 10.46 18.31 -4.63
C GLY A 934 11.33 18.78 -3.46
N ASP A 935 10.97 19.90 -2.82
CA ASP A 935 11.66 20.45 -1.62
C ASP A 935 11.07 19.90 -0.29
N MET A 936 10.25 18.86 -0.35
CA MET A 936 9.59 18.28 0.82
C MET A 936 10.05 16.84 1.08
N LEU A 937 10.54 16.60 2.28
CA LEU A 937 10.77 15.27 2.83
C LEU A 937 9.57 14.89 3.70
N TYR A 938 8.94 13.78 3.40
CA TYR A 938 7.87 13.20 4.21
C TYR A 938 8.47 12.17 5.17
N LEU A 939 8.36 12.46 6.47
CA LEU A 939 8.88 11.60 7.52
C LEU A 939 7.72 10.97 8.29
N ARG A 940 7.64 9.65 8.34
CA ARG A 940 6.75 8.94 9.25
C ARG A 940 7.31 9.06 10.67
N ASP A 941 6.89 10.07 11.40
CA ASP A 941 7.42 10.41 12.72
C ASP A 941 6.96 9.40 13.78
N THR A 942 7.92 8.78 14.46
CA THR A 942 7.64 7.73 15.45
C THR A 942 7.01 8.27 16.73
N THR A 943 7.12 9.57 16.99
CA THR A 943 6.56 10.21 18.19
C THR A 943 5.10 10.58 18.00
N THR A 944 4.78 11.25 16.89
CA THR A 944 3.41 11.67 16.56
C THR A 944 2.62 10.58 15.83
N ARG A 945 3.31 9.61 15.23
CA ARG A 945 2.75 8.54 14.38
C ARG A 945 2.04 9.06 13.13
N GLN A 946 2.43 10.22 12.69
CA GLN A 946 1.91 10.86 11.49
C GLN A 946 3.04 11.05 10.49
N THR A 947 2.70 11.10 9.23
CA THR A 947 3.63 11.53 8.20
C THR A 947 3.73 13.06 8.26
N VAL A 948 4.91 13.55 8.61
CA VAL A 948 5.21 14.97 8.77
C VAL A 948 5.96 15.46 7.54
N PRO A 949 5.44 16.45 6.81
CA PRO A 949 6.16 17.08 5.73
C PRO A 949 7.21 18.05 6.29
N ILE A 950 8.48 17.83 5.94
CA ILE A 950 9.61 18.66 6.37
C ILE A 950 10.26 19.26 5.11
N ARG A 951 10.30 20.59 5.04
CA ARG A 951 10.97 21.26 3.93
C ARG A 951 12.48 20.99 3.98
N ILE A 952 13.06 20.47 2.88
CA ILE A 952 14.50 20.12 2.81
C ILE A 952 15.37 21.32 3.11
N SER A 953 15.01 22.49 2.57
CA SER A 953 15.73 23.76 2.84
C SER A 953 15.66 24.20 4.31
N ASN A 954 14.73 23.69 5.11
CA ASN A 954 14.64 23.94 6.56
C ASN A 954 15.43 22.91 7.39
N ILE A 955 15.96 21.85 6.79
CA ILE A 955 16.77 20.87 7.52
C ILE A 955 18.12 21.49 7.85
N ALA A 956 18.46 21.53 9.14
CA ALA A 956 19.76 21.95 9.64
C ALA A 956 20.72 20.75 9.74
N ARG A 957 20.19 19.58 10.15
CA ARG A 957 20.97 18.35 10.33
C ARG A 957 20.04 17.13 10.13
N LYS A 958 20.57 16.11 9.47
CA LYS A 958 19.92 14.80 9.31
C LYS A 958 20.95 13.73 9.65
N ASP A 959 20.64 12.89 10.63
CA ASP A 959 21.49 11.79 11.07
C ASP A 959 20.72 10.48 10.89
N GLU A 960 21.35 9.50 10.27
CA GLU A 960 20.87 8.14 10.30
C GLU A 960 21.18 7.51 11.66
N ILE A 961 20.14 7.11 12.41
CA ILE A 961 20.26 6.51 13.73
C ILE A 961 20.11 4.98 13.71
N GLY A 962 19.83 4.43 12.54
CA GLY A 962 19.68 2.99 12.32
C GLY A 962 18.34 2.48 12.81
N THR A 963 18.25 1.80 13.94
CA THR A 963 17.00 1.25 14.49
C THR A 963 16.54 2.00 15.73
N VAL A 964 15.21 2.16 15.88
CA VAL A 964 14.61 2.64 17.14
C VAL A 964 14.38 1.52 18.17
N MET A 965 14.60 0.27 17.80
CA MET A 965 14.53 -0.85 18.75
C MET A 965 15.74 -0.80 19.68
N PRO A 966 15.56 -0.59 21.00
CA PRO A 966 16.68 -0.48 21.92
C PRO A 966 17.44 -1.82 22.07
N PRO A 967 18.77 -1.79 22.11
CA PRO A 967 19.53 -2.99 22.46
C PRO A 967 19.30 -3.37 23.93
N GLY A 968 19.35 -4.67 24.22
CA GLY A 968 19.30 -5.16 25.61
C GLY A 968 17.90 -5.33 26.23
N LEU A 969 16.84 -5.21 25.44
CA LEU A 969 15.44 -5.47 25.89
C LEU A 969 15.27 -6.84 26.55
N THR A 970 16.12 -7.79 26.22
CA THR A 970 16.10 -9.17 26.74
C THR A 970 17.08 -9.41 27.89
N ASN A 971 17.84 -8.40 28.34
CA ASN A 971 18.86 -8.56 29.40
C ASN A 971 18.28 -9.01 30.75
N SER A 972 17.00 -8.74 31.00
CA SER A 972 16.28 -9.18 32.19
C SER A 972 15.78 -10.62 32.12
N LEU A 973 15.86 -11.26 30.96
CA LEU A 973 15.34 -12.63 30.75
C LEU A 973 16.38 -13.68 31.09
N THR A 974 15.94 -14.74 31.76
CA THR A 974 16.74 -15.97 31.91
C THR A 974 16.91 -16.64 30.52
N ARG A 975 17.91 -17.54 30.44
CA ARG A 975 18.13 -18.34 29.21
C ARG A 975 16.87 -19.09 28.78
N THR A 976 16.13 -19.67 29.72
CA THR A 976 14.88 -20.36 29.43
C THR A 976 13.81 -19.42 28.91
N GLN A 977 13.66 -18.25 29.53
CA GLN A 977 12.70 -17.24 29.05
C GLN A 977 13.04 -16.70 27.67
N LEU A 978 14.31 -16.45 27.39
CA LEU A 978 14.75 -16.04 26.05
C LEU A 978 14.45 -17.12 25.01
N ARG A 979 14.79 -18.38 25.30
CA ARG A 979 14.46 -19.51 24.43
C ARG A 979 12.96 -19.58 24.12
N ASP A 980 12.11 -19.45 25.15
CA ASP A 980 10.67 -19.55 25.02
C ASP A 980 10.10 -18.35 24.23
N LEU A 981 10.63 -17.12 24.44
CA LEU A 981 10.29 -15.94 23.65
C LEU A 981 10.59 -16.16 22.16
N ILE A 982 11.78 -16.66 21.84
CA ILE A 982 12.15 -16.95 20.44
C ILE A 982 11.25 -18.06 19.88
N SER A 983 10.94 -19.09 20.67
CA SER A 983 10.01 -20.15 20.27
C SER A 983 8.63 -19.60 19.92
N PHE A 984 8.11 -18.64 20.69
CA PHE A 984 6.87 -17.96 20.35
C PHE A 984 6.97 -17.23 19.02
N LEU A 985 8.01 -16.43 18.80
CA LEU A 985 8.19 -15.67 17.56
C LEU A 985 8.29 -16.58 16.33
N THR A 986 8.96 -17.73 16.45
CA THR A 986 9.05 -18.71 15.34
C THR A 986 7.70 -19.37 15.01
N LYS A 987 6.73 -19.34 15.93
CA LYS A 987 5.36 -19.86 15.71
C LYS A 987 4.38 -18.80 15.17
N LEU A 988 4.79 -17.56 15.05
CA LEU A 988 3.98 -16.50 14.46
C LEU A 988 3.94 -16.66 12.93
N LYS A 989 3.01 -17.46 12.46
CA LYS A 989 2.84 -17.81 11.05
C LYS A 989 1.56 -17.19 10.42
N GLY A 990 0.92 -16.26 11.11
CA GLY A 990 -0.41 -15.75 10.81
C GLY A 990 -1.50 -16.59 11.50
N ALA A 991 -2.59 -15.96 11.93
CA ALA A 991 -3.73 -16.68 12.44
C ALA A 991 -4.41 -17.45 11.30
N ALA A 992 -4.70 -18.73 11.48
CA ALA A 992 -5.63 -19.44 10.61
C ALA A 992 -7.06 -18.93 10.95
N PRO A 993 -7.73 -18.19 10.07
CA PRO A 993 -9.12 -17.83 10.30
C PRO A 993 -10.01 -19.07 10.18
N PRO A 994 -11.18 -19.08 10.80
CA PRO A 994 -12.17 -20.10 10.50
C PRO A 994 -12.62 -19.91 9.03
N LEU A 995 -12.39 -20.92 8.20
CA LEU A 995 -12.99 -21.01 6.88
C LEU A 995 -14.51 -21.10 7.07
N LYS A 996 -15.22 -20.02 6.80
CA LYS A 996 -16.68 -19.97 6.89
C LYS A 996 -17.26 -20.08 5.51
N THR A 997 -18.28 -20.91 5.34
CA THR A 997 -19.18 -20.85 4.18
C THR A 997 -19.78 -19.45 4.11
N VAL A 998 -19.71 -18.82 2.94
CA VAL A 998 -20.45 -17.59 2.65
C VAL A 998 -21.93 -17.99 2.61
N GLN A 999 -22.75 -17.48 3.53
CA GLN A 999 -24.20 -17.66 3.52
C GLN A 999 -24.83 -16.72 2.52
#